data_bc4c9b52c1afcbaed9b637c11137843b
#
_entry.id   bc4c9b52c1afcbaed9b637c11137843b
#
_cell.length_a   1.000
_cell.length_b   1.000
_cell.length_c   1.000
_cell.angle_alpha   90.00
_cell.angle_beta   90.00
_cell.angle_gamma   90.00
#
_symmetry.space_group_name_H-M   'P 1'
#
loop_
_entity.id
_entity.type
_entity.pdbx_description
1 polymer ?
#
loop_
_entity_poly.entity_id
_entity_poly.type
_entity_poly.pdbx_seq_one_letter_code
_entity_poly.pdbx_strand_id
1 'polypeptide(L)'
;MQPQLCSRCKKNIAVVFITRQENGQNVNEGLCLKCAKNLGLPQVDEMMRRMGITDEDLDNISNEMMGAFGGAENLEGLTDADDPDADNEDEDGKTATFPFLSRFFGGNPAASDAQNSGEAEQTQSPRSNKKVEKGSKHKFLDSYCINLSQRARDGKLDAVIGRAEEIERVIQILNRRQKNNPCLIGEPGVGKTAIAEGLAQRIVAGEVPFKLRSKEVYLLDLTALVAGTQFRGQFESRMKGLIEEIRKMGNVILVIDEVHNIVGAGDAEGSMNAANILKPALSRGEIQVIGATTFTEYRKHIEKDTALERLFQPVTVNEPNMEDTLKILKGIAHYYEQYHGVKIPEGILRQAVLLSERYITDRFLPDKAIDLIDEACSDLNLHDKNINRRMELRREIEDYDKERELLQGAEEPDFERLAELKSLTMKAQEELDALCAQGDPQLSMDNLARVIELWTKIPASRIREDEFHRLSELDKRLKEHIVGQDEAIEAVSAAIRRNRVGISPKHKPVSFIFVGPTGVGKTELVKQLAQDLFNSPDALIRLDMSEFMEKHSVSRIVGSPPGYVGYDEAGQLTEKIRRKPYAVILFDEIEKANPDVMNVLLQILDDGEITDSHGRKVNFENTVIVMTSNAGSERKEGTVGFGHTVNEQNRDRAMKALGEFLRPEFLNRVDEVICFNRLDEQNFAGIARIMLSELQKSLEDKGLHFTWDEAVEEYLVKKSYSATYGARNLRRTIQKDLEDTMAAQIIDSYEHPVTQIRASMEDGKLVVRSM
;
A
#
# COMPACT_ATOMS: atom_id res chain seq x y z
N MET A 1 -7.88 27.43 -26.31
CA MET A 1 -8.58 28.57 -26.92
C MET A 1 -7.56 29.69 -27.11
N GLN A 2 -7.37 30.17 -28.34
CA GLN A 2 -6.48 31.32 -28.62
C GLN A 2 -7.15 32.61 -28.12
N PRO A 3 -6.40 33.56 -27.54
CA PRO A 3 -6.97 34.82 -27.07
C PRO A 3 -7.49 35.65 -28.26
N GLN A 4 -8.79 35.99 -28.24
CA GLN A 4 -9.40 36.83 -29.26
C GLN A 4 -9.40 38.30 -28.82
N LEU A 5 -9.19 39.21 -29.73
CA LEU A 5 -9.33 40.66 -29.50
C LEU A 5 -10.79 41.07 -29.37
N CYS A 6 -11.06 42.08 -28.55
CA CYS A 6 -12.38 42.66 -28.37
C CYS A 6 -12.97 43.11 -29.72
N SER A 7 -14.16 42.62 -30.08
CA SER A 7 -14.83 42.90 -31.35
C SER A 7 -15.10 44.39 -31.56
N ARG A 8 -15.23 45.17 -30.47
CA ARG A 8 -15.53 46.61 -30.53
C ARG A 8 -14.31 47.52 -30.58
N CYS A 9 -13.39 47.37 -29.63
CA CYS A 9 -12.22 48.28 -29.56
C CYS A 9 -11.00 47.77 -30.33
N LYS A 10 -10.94 46.44 -30.60
CA LYS A 10 -9.84 45.77 -31.29
C LYS A 10 -8.45 46.04 -30.69
N LYS A 11 -8.42 46.53 -29.43
CA LYS A 11 -7.19 46.89 -28.71
C LYS A 11 -6.90 45.96 -27.55
N ASN A 12 -7.95 45.51 -26.85
CA ASN A 12 -7.85 44.73 -25.62
C ASN A 12 -8.38 43.33 -25.86
N ILE A 13 -7.92 42.35 -25.05
CA ILE A 13 -8.36 40.96 -25.15
C ILE A 13 -9.84 40.84 -24.71
N ALA A 14 -10.62 40.02 -25.45
CA ALA A 14 -11.99 39.72 -25.12
C ALA A 14 -12.09 38.82 -23.91
N VAL A 15 -12.87 39.23 -22.89
CA VAL A 15 -13.07 38.51 -21.61
C VAL A 15 -14.52 38.15 -21.37
N VAL A 16 -15.44 38.91 -21.95
CA VAL A 16 -16.88 38.72 -21.86
C VAL A 16 -17.43 38.35 -23.22
N PHE A 17 -18.07 37.20 -23.34
CA PHE A 17 -18.67 36.74 -24.59
C PHE A 17 -20.18 36.84 -24.46
N ILE A 18 -20.81 37.55 -25.42
CA ILE A 18 -22.25 37.72 -25.49
C ILE A 18 -22.77 37.16 -26.82
N THR A 19 -23.91 36.49 -26.78
CA THR A 19 -24.61 36.04 -27.98
C THR A 19 -25.74 37.00 -28.29
N ARG A 20 -25.68 37.64 -29.43
CA ARG A 20 -26.70 38.59 -29.92
C ARG A 20 -27.39 38.03 -31.17
N GLN A 21 -28.69 38.22 -31.26
CA GLN A 21 -29.45 37.81 -32.41
C GLN A 21 -29.55 38.98 -33.39
N GLU A 22 -28.87 38.92 -34.52
CA GLU A 22 -28.97 39.88 -35.61
C GLU A 22 -29.48 39.16 -36.88
N ASN A 23 -30.56 39.68 -37.46
CA ASN A 23 -31.17 39.13 -38.67
C ASN A 23 -31.54 37.63 -38.61
N GLY A 24 -31.89 37.11 -37.41
CA GLY A 24 -32.31 35.72 -37.22
C GLY A 24 -31.14 34.72 -37.06
N GLN A 25 -29.89 35.18 -37.04
CA GLN A 25 -28.72 34.36 -36.75
C GLN A 25 -28.11 34.77 -35.42
N ASN A 26 -27.61 33.80 -34.66
CA ASN A 26 -26.89 34.04 -33.41
C ASN A 26 -25.44 34.42 -33.72
N VAL A 27 -25.04 35.64 -33.37
CA VAL A 27 -23.67 36.12 -33.49
C VAL A 27 -23.04 36.20 -32.13
N ASN A 28 -21.88 35.54 -31.95
CA ASN A 28 -21.12 35.58 -30.71
C ASN A 28 -20.10 36.74 -30.76
N GLU A 29 -20.27 37.71 -29.88
CA GLU A 29 -19.37 38.87 -29.74
C GLU A 29 -18.49 38.73 -28.49
N GLY A 30 -17.15 38.79 -28.65
CA GLY A 30 -16.21 38.85 -27.54
C GLY A 30 -15.88 40.31 -27.20
N LEU A 31 -16.07 40.73 -25.94
CA LEU A 31 -15.86 42.09 -25.46
C LEU A 31 -14.81 42.14 -24.36
N CYS A 32 -13.97 43.18 -24.34
CA CYS A 32 -13.13 43.48 -23.16
C CYS A 32 -13.96 44.07 -22.02
N LEU A 33 -13.48 44.02 -20.79
CA LEU A 33 -14.21 44.52 -19.60
C LEU A 33 -14.69 45.98 -19.76
N LYS A 34 -13.87 46.86 -20.32
CA LYS A 34 -14.18 48.27 -20.56
C LYS A 34 -15.33 48.46 -21.58
N CYS A 35 -15.29 47.68 -22.66
CA CYS A 35 -16.37 47.72 -23.67
C CYS A 35 -17.66 47.08 -23.18
N ALA A 36 -17.59 46.05 -22.37
CA ALA A 36 -18.73 45.39 -21.73
C ALA A 36 -19.43 46.31 -20.71
N LYS A 37 -18.69 47.08 -19.93
CA LYS A 37 -19.19 48.11 -19.02
C LYS A 37 -19.92 49.23 -19.80
N ASN A 38 -19.29 49.75 -20.85
CA ASN A 38 -19.87 50.81 -21.68
C ASN A 38 -21.16 50.40 -22.41
N LEU A 39 -21.45 49.09 -22.48
CA LEU A 39 -22.70 48.54 -22.99
C LEU A 39 -23.81 48.49 -21.96
N GLY A 40 -23.52 48.78 -20.68
CA GLY A 40 -24.49 48.76 -19.59
C GLY A 40 -25.04 47.37 -19.29
N LEU A 41 -24.23 46.32 -19.40
CA LEU A 41 -24.64 44.96 -19.07
C LEU A 41 -24.82 44.81 -17.55
N PRO A 42 -26.07 44.58 -17.05
CA PRO A 42 -26.34 44.57 -15.61
C PRO A 42 -25.50 43.61 -14.80
N GLN A 43 -25.15 42.49 -15.42
CA GLN A 43 -24.30 41.44 -14.79
C GLN A 43 -22.84 41.89 -14.62
N VAL A 44 -22.32 42.70 -15.54
CA VAL A 44 -20.97 43.25 -15.49
C VAL A 44 -20.90 44.40 -14.47
N ASP A 45 -21.91 45.24 -14.41
CA ASP A 45 -22.00 46.35 -13.44
C ASP A 45 -22.14 45.82 -12.00
N GLU A 46 -22.92 44.78 -11.77
CA GLU A 46 -23.08 44.15 -10.48
C GLU A 46 -21.77 43.43 -10.04
N MET A 47 -21.09 42.74 -10.95
CA MET A 47 -19.82 42.12 -10.72
C MET A 47 -18.72 43.13 -10.33
N MET A 48 -18.68 44.28 -11.01
CA MET A 48 -17.74 45.34 -10.73
C MET A 48 -17.99 46.01 -9.38
N ARG A 49 -19.29 46.22 -9.02
CA ARG A 49 -19.66 46.74 -7.69
C ARG A 49 -19.27 45.80 -6.54
N ARG A 50 -19.49 44.50 -6.73
CA ARG A 50 -19.08 43.47 -5.73
C ARG A 50 -17.57 43.39 -5.54
N MET A 51 -16.79 43.64 -6.60
CA MET A 51 -15.33 43.58 -6.56
C MET A 51 -14.66 44.90 -6.22
N GLY A 52 -15.38 46.01 -6.08
CA GLY A 52 -14.84 47.33 -5.76
C GLY A 52 -13.90 47.88 -6.84
N ILE A 53 -14.06 47.47 -8.12
CA ILE A 53 -13.16 47.83 -9.23
C ILE A 53 -13.56 49.22 -9.74
N THR A 54 -12.60 50.17 -9.73
CA THR A 54 -12.76 51.53 -10.28
C THR A 54 -12.42 51.61 -11.77
N ASP A 55 -12.73 52.73 -12.44
CA ASP A 55 -12.38 52.91 -13.86
C ASP A 55 -10.88 52.93 -14.11
N GLU A 56 -10.08 53.39 -13.14
CA GLU A 56 -8.61 53.38 -13.23
C GLU A 56 -8.04 51.95 -13.09
N ASP A 57 -8.70 51.11 -12.32
CA ASP A 57 -8.30 49.69 -12.15
C ASP A 57 -8.56 48.89 -13.42
N LEU A 58 -9.59 49.23 -14.21
CA LEU A 58 -9.89 48.57 -15.50
C LEU A 58 -8.80 48.80 -16.53
N ASP A 59 -8.18 49.98 -16.57
CA ASP A 59 -7.09 50.28 -17.48
C ASP A 59 -5.80 49.54 -17.04
N ASN A 60 -5.55 49.44 -15.73
CA ASN A 60 -4.45 48.67 -15.21
C ASN A 60 -4.60 47.17 -15.47
N ILE A 61 -5.77 46.60 -15.22
CA ILE A 61 -6.09 45.18 -15.49
C ILE A 61 -5.95 44.86 -16.98
N SER A 62 -6.41 45.77 -17.85
CA SER A 62 -6.31 45.62 -19.30
C SER A 62 -4.87 45.65 -19.79
N ASN A 63 -4.01 46.50 -19.19
CA ASN A 63 -2.60 46.60 -19.50
C ASN A 63 -1.80 45.41 -18.97
N GLU A 64 -2.13 44.90 -17.77
CA GLU A 64 -1.51 43.68 -17.22
C GLU A 64 -1.89 42.45 -18.05
N MET A 65 -3.11 42.34 -18.52
CA MET A 65 -3.53 41.28 -19.43
C MET A 65 -2.82 41.35 -20.77
N MET A 66 -2.63 42.53 -21.34
CA MET A 66 -1.83 42.69 -22.56
C MET A 66 -0.36 42.40 -22.37
N GLY A 67 0.21 42.73 -21.21
CA GLY A 67 1.61 42.39 -20.86
C GLY A 67 1.83 40.90 -20.62
N ALA A 68 0.84 40.19 -20.09
CA ALA A 68 0.91 38.75 -19.85
C ALA A 68 0.84 37.90 -21.13
N PHE A 69 0.28 38.43 -22.22
CA PHE A 69 0.15 37.73 -23.49
C PHE A 69 1.15 38.19 -24.57
N GLY A 70 2.23 38.92 -24.18
CA GLY A 70 3.30 39.35 -25.12
C GLY A 70 2.84 40.45 -26.05
N GLY A 71 3.44 41.61 -25.93
CA GLY A 71 3.04 42.88 -26.55
C GLY A 71 2.56 42.86 -28.01
N ALA A 72 1.97 43.94 -28.41
CA ALA A 72 1.21 44.17 -29.66
C ALA A 72 1.87 43.70 -30.98
N GLU A 73 3.16 43.37 -30.99
CA GLU A 73 3.89 42.93 -32.19
C GLU A 73 3.63 41.48 -32.62
N ASN A 74 3.03 40.64 -31.78
CA ASN A 74 2.72 39.24 -32.11
C ASN A 74 1.26 38.99 -32.52
N LEU A 75 0.43 40.02 -32.63
CA LEU A 75 -0.99 39.87 -32.89
C LEU A 75 -1.42 40.22 -34.33
N GLU A 76 -0.55 40.81 -35.14
CA GLU A 76 -0.86 41.18 -36.55
C GLU A 76 -0.88 39.96 -37.52
N GLY A 77 -0.51 38.78 -37.08
CA GLY A 77 -0.53 37.55 -37.89
C GLY A 77 -1.77 36.68 -37.79
N LEU A 78 -2.82 37.11 -37.07
CA LEU A 78 -4.00 36.27 -36.74
C LEU A 78 -5.32 36.67 -37.40
N THR A 79 -5.25 37.53 -38.46
CA THR A 79 -6.38 37.80 -39.29
C THR A 79 -6.14 37.11 -40.64
N ASP A 80 -6.69 35.95 -40.83
CA ASP A 80 -7.15 35.29 -42.04
C ASP A 80 -6.96 33.77 -41.96
N ALA A 81 -8.03 33.06 -41.62
CA ALA A 81 -8.28 31.71 -42.08
C ALA A 81 -9.74 31.34 -41.70
N ASP A 82 -10.63 31.66 -42.63
CA ASP A 82 -11.89 30.93 -42.77
C ASP A 82 -11.57 29.56 -43.34
N ASP A 83 -11.97 28.51 -42.63
CA ASP A 83 -12.23 27.21 -43.22
C ASP A 83 -13.32 26.50 -42.41
N PRO A 84 -14.49 26.25 -43.05
CA PRO A 84 -15.59 25.51 -42.42
C PRO A 84 -15.43 24.05 -42.81
N ASP A 85 -15.23 23.15 -41.83
CA ASP A 85 -15.69 21.76 -41.86
C ASP A 85 -14.84 20.91 -40.87
N ALA A 86 -15.44 20.67 -39.70
CA ALA A 86 -15.18 19.44 -38.93
C ALA A 86 -16.26 19.33 -37.83
N ASP A 87 -17.32 18.64 -38.19
CA ASP A 87 -18.26 18.02 -37.26
C ASP A 87 -17.50 17.06 -36.31
N ASN A 88 -17.74 17.22 -35.02
CA ASN A 88 -17.86 16.11 -34.10
C ASN A 88 -18.60 16.56 -32.83
N GLU A 89 -19.73 15.93 -32.67
CA GLU A 89 -20.59 15.92 -31.49
C GLU A 89 -19.85 15.37 -30.30
N ASP A 90 -19.95 16.06 -29.16
CA ASP A 90 -20.01 15.43 -27.84
C ASP A 90 -20.68 16.42 -26.86
N GLU A 91 -21.84 16.00 -26.39
CA GLU A 91 -22.61 16.58 -25.30
C GLU A 91 -21.84 16.44 -24.01
N ASP A 92 -21.49 17.53 -23.36
CA ASP A 92 -21.59 17.68 -21.92
C ASP A 92 -21.31 19.15 -21.51
N GLY A 93 -22.33 19.79 -21.00
CA GLY A 93 -22.29 21.17 -20.52
C GLY A 93 -21.36 21.36 -19.32
N LYS A 94 -20.14 21.81 -19.56
CA LYS A 94 -19.25 22.35 -18.52
C LYS A 94 -18.79 23.75 -18.93
N THR A 95 -19.32 24.74 -18.23
CA THR A 95 -18.89 26.13 -18.21
C THR A 95 -17.39 26.20 -17.90
N ALA A 96 -16.58 26.60 -18.87
CA ALA A 96 -15.15 26.80 -18.69
C ALA A 96 -14.91 28.04 -17.81
N THR A 97 -14.62 27.82 -16.55
CA THR A 97 -14.16 28.84 -15.59
C THR A 97 -12.66 29.06 -15.76
N PHE A 98 -12.25 30.28 -16.05
CA PHE A 98 -10.85 30.66 -16.17
C PHE A 98 -10.13 30.57 -14.82
N PRO A 99 -8.95 29.90 -14.72
CA PRO A 99 -8.26 29.66 -13.43
C PRO A 99 -7.81 30.92 -12.68
N PHE A 100 -7.74 32.07 -13.33
CA PHE A 100 -7.31 33.31 -12.68
C PHE A 100 -8.42 33.97 -11.84
N LEU A 101 -9.68 33.75 -12.18
CA LEU A 101 -10.84 34.26 -11.42
C LEU A 101 -11.02 33.55 -10.06
N SER A 102 -10.53 32.31 -9.91
CA SER A 102 -10.58 31.58 -8.63
C SER A 102 -9.73 32.22 -7.53
N ARG A 103 -8.73 33.03 -7.90
CA ARG A 103 -7.87 33.75 -6.93
C ARG A 103 -8.55 34.97 -6.31
N PHE A 104 -9.61 35.49 -6.96
CA PHE A 104 -10.42 36.61 -6.48
C PHE A 104 -11.70 36.17 -5.75
N PHE A 105 -12.17 34.94 -5.98
CA PHE A 105 -13.40 34.40 -5.40
C PHE A 105 -13.22 33.41 -4.25
N GLY A 106 -11.99 33.23 -3.73
CA GLY A 106 -11.67 32.33 -2.64
C GLY A 106 -12.08 32.87 -1.27
N GLY A 107 -13.36 33.00 -1.05
CA GLY A 107 -13.97 33.22 0.25
C GLY A 107 -14.70 31.96 0.70
N ASN A 108 -14.34 31.46 1.86
CA ASN A 108 -14.84 30.28 2.56
C ASN A 108 -16.39 30.28 2.67
N PRO A 109 -17.09 29.18 2.42
CA PRO A 109 -18.50 29.05 2.75
C PRO A 109 -18.68 28.34 4.11
N ALA A 110 -19.02 29.09 5.13
CA ALA A 110 -19.71 28.51 6.28
C ALA A 110 -20.67 29.51 6.91
N ALA A 111 -21.90 29.03 7.00
CA ALA A 111 -22.98 29.40 7.90
C ALA A 111 -23.87 30.61 7.56
N SER A 112 -25.08 30.22 7.37
CA SER A 112 -26.39 30.86 7.23
C SER A 112 -26.83 31.68 8.45
N ASP A 113 -27.71 32.65 8.11
CA ASP A 113 -28.86 33.19 8.85
C ASP A 113 -28.68 34.09 10.06
N ALA A 114 -29.10 35.31 9.90
CA ALA A 114 -30.28 35.97 10.46
C ALA A 114 -30.16 37.48 10.50
N GLN A 115 -31.15 38.10 9.94
CA GLN A 115 -31.67 39.46 10.09
C GLN A 115 -31.37 40.22 11.39
N ASN A 116 -30.97 41.47 11.38
CA ASN A 116 -31.89 42.62 11.47
C ASN A 116 -31.13 43.96 11.70
N SER A 117 -31.55 44.93 10.96
CA SER A 117 -31.70 46.39 11.17
C SER A 117 -31.02 47.10 12.37
N GLY A 118 -30.39 48.25 12.05
CA GLY A 118 -30.37 49.39 12.98
C GLY A 118 -29.18 50.34 12.87
N GLU A 119 -29.40 51.40 12.16
CA GLU A 119 -28.92 52.80 12.29
C GLU A 119 -27.60 53.17 13.00
N ALA A 120 -26.97 54.08 12.30
CA ALA A 120 -25.83 54.92 12.55
C ALA A 120 -25.67 55.51 13.96
N GLU A 121 -24.41 55.68 14.37
CA GLU A 121 -23.91 56.99 14.84
C GLU A 121 -22.38 57.03 14.90
N GLN A 122 -21.83 58.17 14.45
CA GLN A 122 -20.42 58.53 14.46
C GLN A 122 -19.96 58.86 15.85
N THR A 123 -18.81 58.36 16.29
CA THR A 123 -17.94 59.15 17.22
C THR A 123 -16.45 58.75 17.01
N GLN A 124 -15.64 59.78 17.10
CA GLN A 124 -14.20 59.83 16.84
C GLN A 124 -13.35 59.23 17.97
N SER A 125 -12.36 58.42 17.53
CA SER A 125 -10.97 58.26 18.02
C SER A 125 -10.64 58.11 19.53
N PRO A 126 -9.63 57.32 19.92
CA PRO A 126 -8.24 57.69 19.68
C PRO A 126 -7.31 56.50 19.25
N ARG A 127 -6.21 56.89 18.66
CA ARG A 127 -5.09 56.08 18.19
C ARG A 127 -4.56 55.14 19.26
N SER A 128 -4.71 53.84 19.10
CA SER A 128 -3.88 52.84 19.76
C SER A 128 -2.88 52.27 18.76
N ASN A 129 -1.62 52.28 19.13
CA ASN A 129 -0.48 51.73 18.41
C ASN A 129 -0.74 50.24 18.01
N LYS A 130 -1.14 49.97 16.75
CA LYS A 130 -0.98 48.66 16.19
C LYS A 130 0.51 48.42 15.99
N LYS A 131 1.07 47.46 16.73
CA LYS A 131 2.35 46.83 16.41
C LYS A 131 2.28 46.42 14.94
N VAL A 132 3.14 47.03 14.13
CA VAL A 132 3.45 46.63 12.77
C VAL A 132 3.96 45.19 12.88
N GLU A 133 3.20 44.20 12.40
CA GLU A 133 3.71 42.89 12.14
C GLU A 133 4.90 43.06 11.20
N LYS A 134 6.09 42.75 11.70
CA LYS A 134 7.30 42.65 10.88
C LYS A 134 7.03 41.64 9.78
N GLY A 135 6.89 42.09 8.55
CA GLY A 135 6.86 41.23 7.38
C GLY A 135 8.01 40.23 7.48
N SER A 136 7.70 38.92 7.23
CA SER A 136 8.65 37.83 7.42
C SER A 136 9.95 38.14 6.66
N LYS A 137 11.07 38.13 7.39
CA LYS A 137 12.39 38.41 6.79
C LYS A 137 12.82 37.34 5.77
N HIS A 138 12.12 36.17 5.74
CA HIS A 138 12.51 34.96 5.03
C HIS A 138 11.34 34.41 4.19
N LYS A 139 11.01 35.14 3.11
CA LYS A 139 9.80 34.87 2.30
C LYS A 139 9.78 33.46 1.66
N PHE A 140 10.91 33.02 1.13
CA PHE A 140 11.00 31.73 0.43
C PHE A 140 11.13 30.55 1.41
N LEU A 141 11.94 30.69 2.46
CA LEU A 141 12.09 29.66 3.50
C LEU A 141 10.76 29.43 4.23
N ASP A 142 10.08 30.51 4.64
CA ASP A 142 8.80 30.41 5.35
C ASP A 142 7.66 29.85 4.47
N SER A 143 7.76 30.01 3.12
CA SER A 143 6.73 29.54 2.18
C SER A 143 6.94 28.11 1.71
N TYR A 144 8.18 27.62 1.65
CA TYR A 144 8.52 26.34 1.02
C TYR A 144 9.31 25.40 1.92
N CYS A 145 9.64 25.79 3.15
CA CYS A 145 10.39 24.94 4.07
C CYS A 145 9.76 24.89 5.46
N ILE A 146 9.94 23.74 6.10
CA ILE A 146 9.56 23.54 7.51
C ILE A 146 10.81 23.71 8.37
N ASN A 147 10.80 24.61 9.34
CA ASN A 147 11.92 24.80 10.26
C ASN A 147 11.93 23.71 11.34
N LEU A 148 12.76 22.66 11.16
CA LEU A 148 12.92 21.58 12.12
C LEU A 148 13.56 22.03 13.42
N SER A 149 14.51 22.98 13.36
CA SER A 149 15.14 23.52 14.58
C SER A 149 14.15 24.28 15.46
N GLN A 150 13.19 25.01 14.86
CA GLN A 150 12.12 25.66 15.62
C GLN A 150 11.16 24.65 16.23
N ARG A 151 10.76 23.61 15.46
CA ARG A 151 9.94 22.52 16.00
C ARG A 151 10.62 21.79 17.16
N ALA A 152 11.96 21.61 17.09
CA ALA A 152 12.74 21.02 18.17
C ALA A 152 12.70 21.89 19.45
N ARG A 153 12.84 23.23 19.29
CA ARG A 153 12.72 24.18 20.42
C ARG A 153 11.33 24.18 21.05
N ASP A 154 10.30 24.03 20.21
CA ASP A 154 8.89 23.99 20.63
C ASP A 154 8.49 22.64 21.24
N GLY A 155 9.39 21.64 21.26
CA GLY A 155 9.09 20.29 21.75
C GLY A 155 8.12 19.49 20.87
N LYS A 156 8.00 19.85 19.58
CA LYS A 156 7.04 19.25 18.62
C LYS A 156 7.65 18.16 17.76
N LEU A 157 8.88 17.72 18.05
CA LEU A 157 9.54 16.60 17.38
C LEU A 157 9.62 15.43 18.33
N ASP A 158 9.32 14.24 17.79
CA ASP A 158 9.43 13.00 18.53
C ASP A 158 10.90 12.65 18.84
N ALA A 159 11.13 11.92 19.90
CA ALA A 159 12.47 11.50 20.28
C ALA A 159 13.04 10.51 19.25
N VAL A 160 14.23 10.80 18.72
CA VAL A 160 14.90 9.93 17.76
C VAL A 160 15.76 8.92 18.51
N ILE A 161 15.42 7.63 18.38
CA ILE A 161 16.02 6.52 19.09
C ILE A 161 16.67 5.56 18.09
N GLY A 162 17.82 4.99 18.46
CA GLY A 162 18.49 3.94 17.68
C GLY A 162 19.23 4.40 16.42
N ARG A 163 19.40 5.73 16.21
CA ARG A 163 20.06 6.33 15.02
C ARG A 163 21.29 7.17 15.39
N ALA A 164 21.91 6.88 16.53
CA ALA A 164 23.01 7.68 17.04
C ALA A 164 24.24 7.69 16.11
N GLU A 165 24.57 6.53 15.53
CA GLU A 165 25.73 6.36 14.63
C GLU A 165 25.56 7.10 13.33
N GLU A 166 24.37 7.01 12.72
CA GLU A 166 24.07 7.70 11.47
C GLU A 166 24.04 9.22 11.67
N ILE A 167 23.44 9.72 12.77
CA ILE A 167 23.43 11.14 13.11
C ILE A 167 24.86 11.65 13.33
N GLU A 168 25.70 10.89 14.04
CA GLU A 168 27.12 11.22 14.26
C GLU A 168 27.85 11.27 12.93
N ARG A 169 27.60 10.33 12.04
CA ARG A 169 28.20 10.32 10.69
C ARG A 169 27.77 11.54 9.87
N VAL A 170 26.49 11.93 9.92
CA VAL A 170 25.98 13.15 9.30
C VAL A 170 26.68 14.39 9.85
N ILE A 171 26.84 14.51 11.18
CA ILE A 171 27.54 15.60 11.85
C ILE A 171 28.99 15.66 11.38
N GLN A 172 29.71 14.53 11.29
CA GLN A 172 31.08 14.43 10.80
C GLN A 172 31.19 14.97 9.37
N ILE A 173 30.27 14.58 8.48
CA ILE A 173 30.28 15.02 7.08
C ILE A 173 29.99 16.53 6.98
N LEU A 174 28.97 17.04 7.67
CA LEU A 174 28.62 18.46 7.70
C LEU A 174 29.75 19.35 8.23
N ASN A 175 30.57 18.83 9.12
CA ASN A 175 31.71 19.57 9.70
C ASN A 175 32.95 19.62 8.78
N ARG A 176 32.97 18.92 7.65
CA ARG A 176 34.05 18.95 6.65
C ARG A 176 34.16 20.31 5.99
N ARG A 177 35.34 20.58 5.45
CA ARG A 177 35.58 21.79 4.63
C ARG A 177 35.01 21.68 3.21
N GLN A 178 35.07 20.48 2.62
CA GLN A 178 34.57 20.16 1.29
C GLN A 178 33.83 18.81 1.35
N LYS A 179 32.97 18.55 0.37
CA LYS A 179 32.10 17.35 0.33
C LYS A 179 31.30 17.18 1.63
N ASN A 180 30.71 18.29 2.04
CA ASN A 180 30.00 18.43 3.31
C ASN A 180 28.48 18.27 3.18
N ASN A 181 28.01 17.57 2.13
CA ASN A 181 26.61 17.27 1.91
C ASN A 181 26.37 15.77 2.08
N PRO A 182 25.83 15.29 3.20
CA PRO A 182 25.46 13.90 3.37
C PRO A 182 24.24 13.54 2.53
N CYS A 183 24.21 12.31 2.01
CA CYS A 183 23.06 11.72 1.36
C CYS A 183 22.66 10.44 2.11
N LEU A 184 21.51 10.45 2.75
CA LEU A 184 20.94 9.32 3.47
C LEU A 184 20.35 8.35 2.45
N ILE A 185 20.89 7.12 2.41
CA ILE A 185 20.48 6.11 1.44
C ILE A 185 19.93 4.90 2.20
N GLY A 186 18.69 4.53 1.94
CA GLY A 186 18.04 3.40 2.58
C GLY A 186 16.65 3.16 2.02
N GLU A 187 16.06 2.03 2.35
CA GLU A 187 14.72 1.68 1.91
C GLU A 187 13.65 2.65 2.48
N PRO A 188 12.45 2.74 1.86
CA PRO A 188 11.35 3.54 2.42
C PRO A 188 10.99 3.06 3.83
N GLY A 189 10.65 4.00 4.74
CA GLY A 189 10.21 3.64 6.09
C GLY A 189 11.31 3.28 7.10
N VAL A 190 12.61 3.26 6.71
CA VAL A 190 13.70 2.97 7.67
C VAL A 190 14.06 4.14 8.60
N GLY A 191 13.40 5.30 8.47
CA GLY A 191 13.61 6.45 9.36
C GLY A 191 14.67 7.45 8.88
N LYS A 192 14.86 7.64 7.57
CA LYS A 192 15.79 8.64 7.02
C LYS A 192 15.47 10.07 7.46
N THR A 193 14.22 10.45 7.44
CA THR A 193 13.75 11.79 7.85
C THR A 193 13.95 12.03 9.34
N ALA A 194 13.77 10.99 10.18
CA ALA A 194 14.03 11.04 11.63
C ALA A 194 15.49 11.38 11.94
N ILE A 195 16.46 10.97 11.12
CA ILE A 195 17.88 11.36 11.31
C ILE A 195 18.08 12.88 11.18
N ALA A 196 17.36 13.52 10.25
CA ALA A 196 17.41 14.98 10.10
C ALA A 196 16.74 15.69 11.29
N GLU A 197 15.66 15.15 11.82
CA GLU A 197 14.99 15.64 13.04
C GLU A 197 15.88 15.47 14.27
N GLY A 198 16.52 14.30 14.43
CA GLY A 198 17.49 14.05 15.50
C GLY A 198 18.71 14.98 15.43
N LEU A 199 19.18 15.30 14.22
CA LEU A 199 20.22 16.33 14.05
C LEU A 199 19.74 17.70 14.55
N ALA A 200 18.51 18.10 14.21
CA ALA A 200 17.95 19.36 14.65
C ALA A 200 17.85 19.41 16.19
N GLN A 201 17.41 18.32 16.82
CA GLN A 201 17.36 18.19 18.29
C GLN A 201 18.76 18.32 18.91
N ARG A 202 19.80 17.64 18.39
CA ARG A 202 21.18 17.74 18.88
C ARG A 202 21.77 19.14 18.69
N ILE A 203 21.44 19.83 17.59
CA ILE A 203 21.87 21.23 17.37
C ILE A 203 21.26 22.14 18.45
N VAL A 204 19.96 22.01 18.72
CA VAL A 204 19.25 22.80 19.74
C VAL A 204 19.78 22.49 21.14
N ALA A 205 20.07 21.23 21.45
CA ALA A 205 20.68 20.81 22.71
C ALA A 205 22.14 21.23 22.85
N GLY A 206 22.79 21.72 21.77
CA GLY A 206 24.21 22.10 21.77
C GLY A 206 25.19 20.92 21.71
N GLU A 207 24.71 19.70 21.46
CA GLU A 207 25.48 18.45 21.40
C GLU A 207 26.19 18.25 20.06
N VAL A 208 26.60 19.31 19.42
CA VAL A 208 27.29 19.32 18.12
C VAL A 208 28.55 20.18 18.15
N PRO A 209 29.51 19.97 17.23
CA PRO A 209 30.69 20.81 17.12
C PRO A 209 30.34 22.27 16.98
N PHE A 210 31.22 23.15 17.47
CA PHE A 210 31.00 24.61 17.55
C PHE A 210 30.49 25.23 16.24
N LYS A 211 30.99 24.77 15.09
CA LYS A 211 30.57 25.28 13.76
C LYS A 211 29.11 25.02 13.43
N LEU A 212 28.51 23.98 14.02
CA LEU A 212 27.13 23.58 13.74
C LEU A 212 26.13 24.13 14.77
N ARG A 213 26.59 24.64 15.92
CA ARG A 213 25.68 25.13 17.00
C ARG A 213 24.79 26.29 16.57
N SER A 214 25.27 27.14 15.63
CA SER A 214 24.52 28.28 15.11
C SER A 214 23.68 27.96 13.89
N LYS A 215 23.71 26.69 13.42
CA LYS A 215 22.99 26.26 12.23
C LYS A 215 21.53 25.98 12.56
N GLU A 216 20.68 26.18 11.57
CA GLU A 216 19.25 25.85 11.59
C GLU A 216 18.94 24.86 10.47
N VAL A 217 18.15 23.84 10.80
CA VAL A 217 17.77 22.77 9.87
C VAL A 217 16.38 23.07 9.32
N TYR A 218 16.26 23.11 8.00
CA TYR A 218 15.02 23.32 7.27
C TYR A 218 14.75 22.14 6.35
N LEU A 219 13.54 21.60 6.41
CA LEU A 219 13.05 20.55 5.50
C LEU A 219 12.34 21.19 4.31
N LEU A 220 12.80 20.95 3.11
CA LEU A 220 12.22 21.47 1.87
C LEU A 220 10.95 20.70 1.50
N ASP A 221 9.84 21.41 1.31
CA ASP A 221 8.63 20.88 0.68
C ASP A 221 8.69 21.10 -0.83
N LEU A 222 9.09 20.06 -1.54
CA LEU A 222 9.16 20.09 -3.01
C LEU A 222 7.79 20.27 -3.65
N THR A 223 6.74 19.73 -3.04
CA THR A 223 5.38 19.83 -3.55
C THR A 223 4.91 21.28 -3.51
N ALA A 224 5.13 21.98 -2.41
CA ALA A 224 4.82 23.40 -2.28
C ALA A 224 5.64 24.27 -3.26
N LEU A 225 6.89 23.90 -3.51
CA LEU A 225 7.76 24.62 -4.44
C LEU A 225 7.29 24.51 -5.89
N VAL A 226 6.76 23.33 -6.30
CA VAL A 226 6.26 23.05 -7.66
C VAL A 226 4.81 23.49 -7.83
N ALA A 227 3.99 23.49 -6.77
CA ALA A 227 2.57 23.83 -6.84
C ALA A 227 2.31 25.18 -7.49
N GLY A 228 1.40 25.21 -8.49
CA GLY A 228 1.04 26.42 -9.22
C GLY A 228 2.08 26.96 -10.19
N THR A 229 3.16 26.21 -10.48
CA THR A 229 4.12 26.58 -11.53
C THR A 229 3.63 26.00 -12.86
N GLN A 230 3.04 26.87 -13.72
CA GLN A 230 2.64 26.48 -15.09
C GLN A 230 3.78 26.56 -16.09
N PHE A 231 4.83 27.34 -15.77
CA PHE A 231 5.97 27.58 -16.63
C PHE A 231 7.29 27.25 -15.93
N ARG A 232 8.22 26.65 -16.68
CA ARG A 232 9.57 26.29 -16.23
C ARG A 232 10.30 27.43 -15.49
N GLY A 233 10.20 28.65 -15.98
CA GLY A 233 10.85 29.83 -15.41
C GLY A 233 10.37 30.20 -14.00
N GLN A 234 9.13 29.86 -13.63
CA GLN A 234 8.59 30.16 -12.30
C GLN A 234 9.22 29.27 -11.23
N PHE A 235 9.34 27.97 -11.48
CA PHE A 235 10.02 27.02 -10.58
C PHE A 235 11.51 27.40 -10.43
N GLU A 236 12.21 27.67 -11.55
CA GLU A 236 13.60 28.10 -11.52
C GLU A 236 13.79 29.38 -10.70
N SER A 237 12.88 30.36 -10.85
CA SER A 237 12.89 31.60 -10.09
C SER A 237 12.70 31.37 -8.59
N ARG A 238 11.76 30.50 -8.20
CA ARG A 238 11.53 30.14 -6.79
C ARG A 238 12.75 29.45 -6.17
N MET A 239 13.31 28.46 -6.88
CA MET A 239 14.50 27.72 -6.43
C MET A 239 15.71 28.66 -6.30
N LYS A 240 15.94 29.55 -7.28
CA LYS A 240 16.99 30.57 -7.21
C LYS A 240 16.80 31.51 -6.04
N GLY A 241 15.57 32.00 -5.83
CA GLY A 241 15.23 32.85 -4.70
C GLY A 241 15.49 32.18 -3.34
N LEU A 242 15.12 30.89 -3.21
CA LEU A 242 15.37 30.08 -2.02
C LEU A 242 16.88 29.94 -1.74
N ILE A 243 17.68 29.60 -2.77
CA ILE A 243 19.13 29.45 -2.65
C ILE A 243 19.80 30.77 -2.27
N GLU A 244 19.37 31.91 -2.85
CA GLU A 244 19.87 33.22 -2.49
C GLU A 244 19.56 33.61 -1.05
N GLU A 245 18.37 33.25 -0.57
CA GLU A 245 17.95 33.49 0.81
C GLU A 245 18.80 32.67 1.79
N ILE A 246 18.98 31.35 1.53
CA ILE A 246 19.86 30.46 2.30
C ILE A 246 21.30 30.99 2.33
N ARG A 247 21.81 31.47 1.18
CA ARG A 247 23.16 32.02 1.07
C ARG A 247 23.32 33.29 1.89
N LYS A 248 22.32 34.19 1.92
CA LYS A 248 22.32 35.41 2.71
C LYS A 248 22.32 35.13 4.21
N MET A 249 21.58 34.11 4.65
CA MET A 249 21.53 33.70 6.07
C MET A 249 22.84 33.02 6.50
N GLY A 250 23.42 32.18 5.67
CA GLY A 250 24.70 31.50 5.91
C GLY A 250 24.69 30.43 7.00
N ASN A 251 23.60 30.30 7.77
CA ASN A 251 23.46 29.37 8.90
C ASN A 251 22.42 28.26 8.64
N VAL A 252 21.95 28.07 7.42
CA VAL A 252 20.92 27.08 7.06
C VAL A 252 21.57 25.76 6.62
N ILE A 253 20.98 24.65 7.08
CA ILE A 253 21.18 23.30 6.53
C ILE A 253 19.84 22.91 5.93
N LEU A 254 19.81 22.66 4.62
CA LEU A 254 18.60 22.30 3.88
C LEU A 254 18.49 20.77 3.81
N VAL A 255 17.40 20.21 4.28
CA VAL A 255 17.07 18.80 4.12
C VAL A 255 16.14 18.65 2.92
N ILE A 256 16.48 17.74 2.03
CA ILE A 256 15.69 17.44 0.84
C ILE A 256 15.35 15.95 0.88
N ASP A 257 14.12 15.66 1.21
CA ASP A 257 13.62 14.29 1.11
C ASP A 257 13.35 13.95 -0.36
N GLU A 258 13.52 12.68 -0.71
CA GLU A 258 13.43 12.21 -2.09
C GLU A 258 14.26 13.08 -3.06
N VAL A 259 15.52 13.34 -2.72
CA VAL A 259 16.42 14.23 -3.49
C VAL A 259 16.54 13.83 -4.97
N HIS A 260 16.25 12.60 -5.32
CA HIS A 260 16.21 12.10 -6.70
C HIS A 260 15.13 12.81 -7.55
N ASN A 261 14.04 13.29 -6.95
CA ASN A 261 13.01 14.06 -7.66
C ASN A 261 13.54 15.39 -8.21
N ILE A 262 14.58 15.95 -7.58
CA ILE A 262 15.25 17.15 -8.08
C ILE A 262 16.13 16.84 -9.29
N VAL A 263 16.68 15.62 -9.36
CA VAL A 263 17.62 15.16 -10.37
C VAL A 263 16.94 14.47 -11.54
N GLY A 264 15.93 13.62 -11.23
CA GLY A 264 15.21 12.79 -12.20
C GLY A 264 14.14 13.52 -13.01
N ALA A 265 13.79 14.73 -12.63
CA ALA A 265 12.85 15.58 -13.36
C ALA A 265 13.39 16.05 -14.75
N GLY A 266 14.37 15.35 -15.35
CA GLY A 266 15.08 15.77 -16.55
C GLY A 266 15.02 14.85 -17.76
N ASP A 267 14.46 13.64 -17.66
CA ASP A 267 14.53 12.65 -18.75
C ASP A 267 13.39 12.73 -19.79
N ALA A 268 12.33 13.48 -19.53
CA ALA A 268 11.33 13.81 -20.55
C ALA A 268 11.64 15.15 -21.19
N GLU A 269 11.54 15.25 -22.51
CA GLU A 269 11.69 16.49 -23.26
C GLU A 269 10.80 17.60 -22.63
N GLY A 270 11.44 18.56 -21.93
CA GLY A 270 10.75 19.66 -21.24
C GLY A 270 10.73 19.63 -19.72
N SER A 271 11.31 18.62 -19.05
CA SER A 271 11.28 18.54 -17.58
C SER A 271 12.30 19.47 -16.89
N MET A 272 11.92 19.91 -15.67
CA MET A 272 12.63 20.91 -14.88
C MET A 272 13.83 20.30 -14.17
N ASN A 273 15.05 20.56 -14.64
CA ASN A 273 16.26 20.05 -13.99
C ASN A 273 16.76 21.02 -12.89
N ALA A 274 16.18 20.89 -11.69
CA ALA A 274 16.58 21.67 -10.51
C ALA A 274 18.03 21.37 -10.07
N ALA A 275 18.56 20.21 -10.43
CA ALA A 275 19.94 19.85 -10.13
C ALA A 275 20.93 20.85 -10.73
N ASN A 276 20.68 21.38 -11.92
CA ASN A 276 21.56 22.36 -12.57
C ASN A 276 21.63 23.71 -11.83
N ILE A 277 20.59 24.02 -11.04
CA ILE A 277 20.55 25.23 -10.20
C ILE A 277 21.30 24.99 -8.87
N LEU A 278 21.19 23.79 -8.30
CA LEU A 278 21.83 23.42 -7.04
C LEU A 278 23.33 23.12 -7.18
N LYS A 279 23.76 22.46 -8.28
CA LYS A 279 25.16 22.06 -8.50
C LYS A 279 26.18 23.18 -8.28
N PRO A 280 26.01 24.40 -8.82
CA PRO A 280 26.97 25.49 -8.61
C PRO A 280 27.06 25.93 -7.15
N ALA A 281 25.93 25.99 -6.41
CA ALA A 281 25.90 26.41 -5.03
C ALA A 281 26.51 25.35 -4.09
N LEU A 282 26.22 24.05 -4.33
CA LEU A 282 26.83 22.93 -3.62
C LEU A 282 28.34 22.82 -3.86
N SER A 283 28.77 22.98 -5.14
CA SER A 283 30.17 22.87 -5.52
C SER A 283 31.04 23.99 -4.90
N ARG A 284 30.49 25.19 -4.76
CA ARG A 284 31.17 26.33 -4.10
C ARG A 284 31.06 26.30 -2.57
N GLY A 285 30.28 25.36 -2.02
CA GLY A 285 30.05 25.28 -0.57
C GLY A 285 29.22 26.44 -0.01
N GLU A 286 28.44 27.12 -0.86
CA GLU A 286 27.59 28.26 -0.47
C GLU A 286 26.38 27.81 0.34
N ILE A 287 25.93 26.57 0.14
CA ILE A 287 24.83 25.93 0.87
C ILE A 287 25.26 24.56 1.35
N GLN A 288 24.66 24.08 2.44
CA GLN A 288 24.78 22.72 2.95
C GLN A 288 23.45 22.00 2.80
N VAL A 289 23.50 20.80 2.20
CA VAL A 289 22.30 20.00 1.91
C VAL A 289 22.45 18.59 2.50
N ILE A 290 21.38 18.11 3.12
CA ILE A 290 21.19 16.70 3.47
C ILE A 290 20.18 16.14 2.48
N GLY A 291 20.59 15.21 1.61
CA GLY A 291 19.66 14.48 0.74
C GLY A 291 19.19 13.20 1.41
N ALA A 292 17.96 12.78 1.15
CA ALA A 292 17.46 11.43 1.49
C ALA A 292 16.91 10.77 0.21
N THR A 293 17.18 9.46 0.03
CA THR A 293 16.75 8.72 -1.15
C THR A 293 16.81 7.21 -0.90
N THR A 294 16.31 6.40 -1.85
CA THR A 294 16.47 4.95 -1.83
C THR A 294 17.75 4.49 -2.54
N PHE A 295 18.17 3.23 -2.33
CA PHE A 295 19.32 2.65 -3.03
C PHE A 295 19.15 2.67 -4.55
N THR A 296 17.95 2.30 -5.02
CA THR A 296 17.62 2.22 -6.44
C THR A 296 17.69 3.60 -7.10
N GLU A 297 17.07 4.59 -6.49
CA GLU A 297 17.00 5.95 -7.02
C GLU A 297 18.38 6.65 -6.94
N TYR A 298 19.17 6.37 -5.89
CA TYR A 298 20.55 6.88 -5.79
C TYR A 298 21.40 6.42 -6.97
N ARG A 299 21.39 5.12 -7.28
CA ARG A 299 22.12 4.55 -8.43
C ARG A 299 21.62 5.09 -9.76
N LYS A 300 20.29 5.22 -9.91
CA LYS A 300 19.67 5.65 -11.16
C LYS A 300 19.91 7.12 -11.47
N HIS A 301 19.88 8.00 -10.48
CA HIS A 301 19.84 9.44 -10.66
C HIS A 301 21.10 10.17 -10.15
N ILE A 302 21.73 9.74 -9.05
CA ILE A 302 22.87 10.45 -8.46
C ILE A 302 24.21 9.88 -8.92
N GLU A 303 24.41 8.55 -8.87
CA GLU A 303 25.65 7.91 -9.34
C GLU A 303 25.90 8.10 -10.84
N LYS A 304 24.85 8.14 -11.65
CA LYS A 304 25.01 8.40 -13.10
C LYS A 304 25.50 9.81 -13.41
N ASP A 305 25.23 10.76 -12.53
CA ASP A 305 25.70 12.14 -12.66
C ASP A 305 26.99 12.34 -11.86
N THR A 306 28.12 12.18 -12.51
CA THR A 306 29.45 12.26 -11.89
C THR A 306 29.73 13.58 -11.15
N ALA A 307 29.01 14.67 -11.47
CA ALA A 307 29.12 15.93 -10.77
C ALA A 307 28.37 15.88 -9.41
N LEU A 308 27.19 15.31 -9.38
CA LEU A 308 26.43 15.14 -8.13
C LEU A 308 27.04 14.08 -7.21
N GLU A 309 27.48 12.96 -7.73
CA GLU A 309 28.20 11.92 -6.97
C GLU A 309 29.37 12.47 -6.17
N ARG A 310 30.14 13.41 -6.77
CA ARG A 310 31.24 14.04 -6.07
C ARG A 310 30.84 15.04 -5.00
N LEU A 311 29.62 15.57 -5.04
CA LEU A 311 29.12 16.58 -4.12
C LEU A 311 28.44 15.95 -2.90
N PHE A 312 27.76 14.82 -3.08
CA PHE A 312 27.11 14.08 -2.02
C PHE A 312 28.00 13.01 -1.43
N GLN A 313 27.87 12.80 -0.11
CA GLN A 313 28.57 11.76 0.62
C GLN A 313 27.55 10.73 1.14
N PRO A 314 27.59 9.49 0.65
CA PRO A 314 26.61 8.48 1.04
C PRO A 314 26.71 8.14 2.53
N VAL A 315 25.55 8.02 3.18
CA VAL A 315 25.35 7.49 4.53
C VAL A 315 24.26 6.43 4.43
N THR A 316 24.64 5.18 4.59
CA THR A 316 23.71 4.07 4.52
C THR A 316 22.86 4.01 5.79
N VAL A 317 21.54 3.95 5.61
CA VAL A 317 20.56 3.79 6.68
C VAL A 317 19.91 2.43 6.51
N ASN A 318 20.36 1.49 7.31
CA ASN A 318 19.84 0.12 7.28
C ASN A 318 18.54 -0.02 8.06
N GLU A 319 17.75 -1.03 7.70
CA GLU A 319 16.59 -1.45 8.48
C GLU A 319 17.05 -1.86 9.89
N PRO A 320 16.43 -1.36 10.96
CA PRO A 320 16.75 -1.76 12.32
C PRO A 320 16.29 -3.21 12.56
N ASN A 321 17.02 -3.93 13.41
CA ASN A 321 16.60 -5.25 13.85
C ASN A 321 15.37 -5.17 14.78
N MET A 322 14.76 -6.31 15.11
CA MET A 322 13.57 -6.36 15.96
C MET A 322 13.80 -5.79 17.38
N GLU A 323 14.99 -5.97 17.95
CA GLU A 323 15.31 -5.46 19.30
C GLU A 323 15.44 -3.93 19.29
N ASP A 324 16.10 -3.37 18.28
CA ASP A 324 16.24 -1.91 18.15
C ASP A 324 14.90 -1.26 17.77
N THR A 325 14.10 -1.93 16.94
CA THR A 325 12.73 -1.50 16.65
C THR A 325 11.87 -1.47 17.93
N LEU A 326 11.97 -2.47 18.79
CA LEU A 326 11.27 -2.46 20.08
C LEU A 326 11.71 -1.30 20.97
N LYS A 327 13.01 -0.94 20.99
CA LYS A 327 13.48 0.25 21.73
C LYS A 327 12.89 1.54 21.14
N ILE A 328 12.84 1.64 19.81
CA ILE A 328 12.21 2.78 19.11
C ILE A 328 10.74 2.88 19.51
N LEU A 329 9.97 1.80 19.38
CA LEU A 329 8.55 1.77 19.75
C LEU A 329 8.30 2.15 21.21
N LYS A 330 9.09 1.64 22.15
CA LYS A 330 8.99 2.02 23.57
C LYS A 330 9.20 3.52 23.79
N GLY A 331 10.10 4.11 23.03
CA GLY A 331 10.38 5.54 23.15
C GLY A 331 9.31 6.44 22.56
N ILE A 332 8.62 5.99 21.51
CA ILE A 332 7.58 6.79 20.86
C ILE A 332 6.15 6.42 21.31
N ALA A 333 5.96 5.30 22.01
CA ALA A 333 4.64 4.81 22.41
C ALA A 333 3.80 5.85 23.15
N HIS A 334 4.43 6.65 24.02
CA HIS A 334 3.72 7.67 24.80
C HIS A 334 3.07 8.78 23.94
N TYR A 335 3.62 9.08 22.75
CA TYR A 335 3.00 10.03 21.81
C TYR A 335 1.69 9.47 21.25
N TYR A 336 1.70 8.17 20.88
CA TYR A 336 0.50 7.47 20.40
C TYR A 336 -0.52 7.27 21.51
N GLU A 337 -0.07 6.93 22.73
CA GLU A 337 -0.94 6.84 23.90
C GLU A 337 -1.66 8.16 24.18
N GLN A 338 -0.95 9.28 24.09
CA GLN A 338 -1.54 10.61 24.30
C GLN A 338 -2.49 10.99 23.16
N TYR A 339 -2.11 10.71 21.92
CA TYR A 339 -2.92 11.04 20.75
C TYR A 339 -4.23 10.25 20.70
N HIS A 340 -4.17 8.95 20.93
CA HIS A 340 -5.34 8.06 20.84
C HIS A 340 -6.09 7.88 22.18
N GLY A 341 -5.51 8.29 23.29
CA GLY A 341 -6.11 8.10 24.62
C GLY A 341 -6.16 6.62 25.07
N VAL A 342 -5.23 5.80 24.58
CA VAL A 342 -5.16 4.34 24.77
C VAL A 342 -3.84 3.99 25.42
N LYS A 343 -3.82 3.02 26.35
CA LYS A 343 -2.58 2.47 26.91
C LYS A 343 -2.03 1.34 26.02
N ILE A 344 -0.73 1.38 25.78
CA ILE A 344 -0.02 0.40 24.94
C ILE A 344 0.92 -0.42 25.84
N PRO A 345 0.53 -1.63 26.27
CA PRO A 345 1.38 -2.49 27.09
C PRO A 345 2.66 -2.89 26.36
N GLU A 346 3.78 -3.01 27.09
CA GLU A 346 5.08 -3.41 26.50
C GLU A 346 5.01 -4.76 25.77
N GLY A 347 4.20 -5.70 26.26
CA GLY A 347 3.96 -6.98 25.61
C GLY A 347 3.35 -6.82 24.20
N ILE A 348 2.46 -5.84 24.02
CA ILE A 348 1.81 -5.54 22.74
C ILE A 348 2.82 -4.90 21.78
N LEU A 349 3.71 -4.00 22.26
CA LEU A 349 4.78 -3.44 21.43
C LEU A 349 5.69 -4.54 20.86
N ARG A 350 6.07 -5.52 21.69
CA ARG A 350 6.85 -6.67 21.23
C ARG A 350 6.09 -7.50 20.20
N GLN A 351 4.81 -7.75 20.43
CA GLN A 351 3.96 -8.46 19.46
C GLN A 351 3.79 -7.68 18.16
N ALA A 352 3.63 -6.38 18.21
CA ALA A 352 3.53 -5.54 17.01
C ALA A 352 4.79 -5.65 16.14
N VAL A 353 6.00 -5.63 16.73
CA VAL A 353 7.25 -5.85 15.98
C VAL A 353 7.27 -7.24 15.35
N LEU A 354 6.99 -8.29 16.15
CA LEU A 354 7.04 -9.67 15.67
C LEU A 354 6.01 -9.95 14.58
N LEU A 355 4.80 -9.45 14.75
CA LEU A 355 3.72 -9.65 13.79
C LEU A 355 3.95 -8.83 12.50
N SER A 356 4.43 -7.58 12.62
CA SER A 356 4.75 -6.77 11.45
C SER A 356 5.88 -7.38 10.63
N GLU A 357 6.91 -7.92 11.28
CA GLU A 357 8.01 -8.62 10.59
C GLU A 357 7.52 -9.88 9.89
N ARG A 358 6.65 -10.62 10.54
CA ARG A 358 6.14 -11.89 10.02
C ARG A 358 5.12 -11.74 8.90
N TYR A 359 4.18 -10.79 9.03
CA TYR A 359 3.01 -10.70 8.15
C TYR A 359 3.08 -9.55 7.13
N ILE A 360 3.92 -8.52 7.37
CA ILE A 360 4.05 -7.36 6.49
C ILE A 360 5.42 -7.41 5.82
N THR A 361 5.48 -7.94 4.60
CA THR A 361 6.73 -8.20 3.86
C THR A 361 7.04 -7.15 2.80
N ASP A 362 6.11 -6.24 2.50
CA ASP A 362 6.24 -5.20 1.49
C ASP A 362 6.74 -3.86 2.04
N ARG A 363 6.92 -3.76 3.35
CA ARG A 363 7.38 -2.58 4.09
C ARG A 363 8.53 -2.94 5.04
N PHE A 364 9.26 -1.92 5.52
CA PHE A 364 10.43 -2.07 6.36
C PHE A 364 10.19 -1.59 7.80
N LEU A 365 10.94 -2.16 8.75
CA LEU A 365 10.98 -1.65 10.11
C LEU A 365 11.74 -0.30 10.17
N PRO A 366 11.38 0.60 11.09
CA PRO A 366 10.33 0.50 12.11
C PRO A 366 8.95 0.88 11.62
N ASP A 367 8.79 1.46 10.45
CA ASP A 367 7.59 2.08 9.90
C ASP A 367 6.39 1.14 9.92
N LYS A 368 6.54 -0.10 9.40
CA LYS A 368 5.48 -1.11 9.41
C LYS A 368 4.96 -1.48 10.80
N ALA A 369 5.81 -1.40 11.83
CA ALA A 369 5.41 -1.69 13.20
C ALA A 369 4.75 -0.46 13.87
N ILE A 370 5.20 0.73 13.51
CA ILE A 370 4.59 2.01 13.94
C ILE A 370 3.18 2.14 13.36
N ASP A 371 3.04 1.97 12.04
CA ASP A 371 1.75 2.01 11.34
C ASP A 371 0.76 0.99 11.93
N LEU A 372 1.24 -0.23 12.24
CA LEU A 372 0.41 -1.27 12.84
C LEU A 372 -0.14 -0.84 14.20
N ILE A 373 0.66 -0.19 15.03
CA ILE A 373 0.23 0.31 16.35
C ILE A 373 -0.74 1.47 16.18
N ASP A 374 -0.43 2.42 15.30
CA ASP A 374 -1.25 3.60 15.05
C ASP A 374 -2.65 3.21 14.56
N GLU A 375 -2.72 2.33 13.56
CA GLU A 375 -4.01 1.85 13.05
C GLU A 375 -4.77 0.97 14.04
N ALA A 376 -4.06 0.17 14.85
CA ALA A 376 -4.70 -0.63 15.88
C ALA A 376 -5.28 0.22 17.02
N CYS A 377 -4.62 1.31 17.39
CA CYS A 377 -5.15 2.30 18.32
C CYS A 377 -6.37 3.02 17.72
N SER A 378 -6.33 3.36 16.44
CA SER A 378 -7.44 3.95 15.71
C SER A 378 -8.65 3.01 15.62
N ASP A 379 -8.42 1.70 15.34
CA ASP A 379 -9.47 0.68 15.34
C ASP A 379 -10.15 0.56 16.71
N LEU A 380 -9.35 0.60 17.79
CA LEU A 380 -9.89 0.58 19.14
C LEU A 380 -10.76 1.81 19.41
N ASN A 381 -10.33 3.00 18.98
CA ASN A 381 -11.11 4.24 19.12
C ASN A 381 -12.45 4.19 18.38
N LEU A 382 -12.52 3.56 17.21
CA LEU A 382 -13.76 3.42 16.45
C LEU A 382 -14.78 2.55 17.18
N HIS A 383 -14.33 1.55 17.91
CA HIS A 383 -15.19 0.55 18.54
C HIS A 383 -15.51 0.85 20.02
N ASP A 384 -14.71 1.68 20.70
CA ASP A 384 -14.90 2.05 22.10
C ASP A 384 -15.44 3.49 22.24
N LYS A 385 -16.75 3.58 22.56
CA LYS A 385 -17.44 4.86 22.76
C LYS A 385 -16.89 5.66 23.97
N ASN A 386 -16.35 4.97 24.97
CA ASN A 386 -15.87 5.61 26.19
C ASN A 386 -14.59 6.42 25.92
N ILE A 387 -13.75 5.98 24.97
CA ILE A 387 -12.52 6.73 24.61
C ILE A 387 -12.89 8.09 24.04
N ASN A 388 -13.79 8.14 23.07
CA ASN A 388 -14.21 9.39 22.45
C ASN A 388 -14.82 10.33 23.49
N ARG A 389 -15.70 9.82 24.39
CA ARG A 389 -16.30 10.66 25.45
C ARG A 389 -15.27 11.17 26.43
N ARG A 390 -14.25 10.38 26.79
CA ARG A 390 -13.12 10.86 27.64
C ARG A 390 -12.32 11.97 26.98
N MET A 391 -12.07 11.86 25.67
CA MET A 391 -11.35 12.89 24.92
C MET A 391 -12.16 14.18 24.81
N GLU A 392 -13.47 14.06 24.54
CA GLU A 392 -14.39 15.20 24.56
C GLU A 392 -14.39 15.92 25.90
N LEU A 393 -14.57 15.17 26.99
CA LEU A 393 -14.58 15.75 28.35
C LEU A 393 -13.26 16.45 28.71
N ARG A 394 -12.12 15.88 28.35
CA ARG A 394 -10.82 16.53 28.54
C ARG A 394 -10.74 17.85 27.79
N ARG A 395 -11.22 17.88 26.56
CA ARG A 395 -11.23 19.10 25.74
C ARG A 395 -12.20 20.12 26.29
N GLU A 396 -13.39 19.71 26.70
CA GLU A 396 -14.36 20.58 27.35
C GLU A 396 -13.77 21.24 28.61
N ILE A 397 -13.07 20.47 29.47
CA ILE A 397 -12.40 20.97 30.67
C ILE A 397 -11.31 21.99 30.31
N GLU A 398 -10.47 21.70 29.31
CA GLU A 398 -9.43 22.63 28.85
C GLU A 398 -10.03 23.93 28.29
N ASP A 399 -11.12 23.84 27.54
CA ASP A 399 -11.78 25.02 26.96
C ASP A 399 -12.47 25.86 28.06
N TYR A 400 -13.09 25.23 29.05
CA TYR A 400 -13.64 25.93 30.23
C TYR A 400 -12.53 26.57 31.05
N ASP A 401 -11.40 25.94 31.24
CA ASP A 401 -10.28 26.50 31.96
C ASP A 401 -9.67 27.72 31.24
N LYS A 402 -9.51 27.63 29.90
CA LYS A 402 -9.06 28.77 29.07
C LYS A 402 -10.03 29.95 29.15
N GLU A 403 -11.34 29.69 29.02
CA GLU A 403 -12.36 30.73 29.12
C GLU A 403 -12.34 31.36 30.52
N ARG A 404 -12.15 30.56 31.58
CA ARG A 404 -12.03 31.02 32.93
C ARG A 404 -10.81 31.93 33.15
N GLU A 405 -9.63 31.56 32.60
CA GLU A 405 -8.42 32.39 32.67
C GLU A 405 -8.59 33.73 31.94
N LEU A 406 -9.23 33.72 30.78
CA LEU A 406 -9.53 34.95 30.03
C LEU A 406 -10.46 35.88 30.80
N LEU A 407 -11.51 35.34 31.42
CA LEU A 407 -12.47 36.13 32.22
C LEU A 407 -11.87 36.65 33.54
N GLN A 408 -10.96 35.89 34.17
CA GLN A 408 -10.24 36.35 35.36
C GLN A 408 -9.24 37.48 35.07
N GLY A 409 -8.70 37.53 33.82
CA GLY A 409 -7.78 38.58 33.36
C GLY A 409 -8.48 39.84 32.84
N ALA A 410 -9.82 39.88 32.75
CA ALA A 410 -10.59 41.06 32.32
C ALA A 410 -10.67 42.15 33.39
N GLU A 411 -10.76 43.40 32.97
CA GLU A 411 -10.86 44.57 33.91
C GLU A 411 -12.15 44.51 34.76
N GLU A 412 -13.23 43.90 34.25
CA GLU A 412 -14.48 43.62 34.97
C GLU A 412 -14.79 42.11 34.85
N PRO A 413 -14.47 41.30 35.89
CA PRO A 413 -14.75 39.87 35.87
C PRO A 413 -16.25 39.58 35.98
N ASP A 414 -16.77 38.77 35.05
CA ASP A 414 -18.13 38.24 35.15
C ASP A 414 -18.18 37.06 36.12
N PHE A 415 -18.57 37.37 37.37
CA PHE A 415 -18.61 36.38 38.46
C PHE A 415 -19.70 35.30 38.25
N GLU A 416 -20.79 35.62 37.54
CA GLU A 416 -21.87 34.69 37.27
C GLU A 416 -21.37 33.64 36.27
N ARG A 417 -20.75 34.07 35.18
CA ARG A 417 -20.15 33.17 34.19
C ARG A 417 -19.00 32.35 34.76
N LEU A 418 -18.16 32.91 35.62
CA LEU A 418 -17.10 32.17 36.32
C LEU A 418 -17.64 31.08 37.24
N ALA A 419 -18.79 31.31 37.91
CA ALA A 419 -19.43 30.30 38.73
C ALA A 419 -20.06 29.17 37.89
N GLU A 420 -20.67 29.53 36.74
CA GLU A 420 -21.17 28.55 35.78
C GLU A 420 -20.06 27.65 35.22
N LEU A 421 -18.95 28.25 34.73
CA LEU A 421 -17.80 27.52 34.22
C LEU A 421 -17.24 26.56 35.25
N LYS A 422 -17.11 27.00 36.50
CA LYS A 422 -16.65 26.14 37.60
C LYS A 422 -17.59 24.93 37.81
N SER A 423 -18.90 25.15 37.75
CA SER A 423 -19.90 24.08 37.89
C SER A 423 -19.80 23.11 36.72
N LEU A 424 -19.63 23.59 35.48
CA LEU A 424 -19.46 22.76 34.27
C LEU A 424 -18.17 21.97 34.34
N THR A 425 -17.05 22.57 34.71
CA THR A 425 -15.76 21.89 34.90
C THR A 425 -15.88 20.76 35.94
N MET A 426 -16.54 21.02 37.09
CA MET A 426 -16.72 19.98 38.12
C MET A 426 -17.57 18.80 37.62
N LYS A 427 -18.65 19.07 36.89
CA LYS A 427 -19.49 17.99 36.32
C LYS A 427 -18.72 17.19 35.28
N ALA A 428 -18.01 17.86 34.38
CA ALA A 428 -17.19 17.21 33.37
C ALA A 428 -16.07 16.37 34.01
N GLN A 429 -15.46 16.88 35.10
CA GLN A 429 -14.43 16.15 35.84
C GLN A 429 -15.00 14.93 36.58
N GLU A 430 -16.18 15.03 37.20
CA GLU A 430 -16.85 13.88 37.84
C GLU A 430 -17.20 12.77 36.81
N GLU A 431 -17.70 13.15 35.64
CA GLU A 431 -17.98 12.20 34.55
C GLU A 431 -16.70 11.57 34.04
N LEU A 432 -15.63 12.36 33.86
CA LEU A 432 -14.33 11.85 33.44
C LEU A 432 -13.73 10.88 34.46
N ASP A 433 -13.81 11.21 35.74
CA ASP A 433 -13.33 10.35 36.84
C ASP A 433 -14.12 9.05 36.92
N ALA A 434 -15.43 9.08 36.71
CA ALA A 434 -16.28 7.89 36.65
C ALA A 434 -15.91 6.97 35.46
N LEU A 435 -15.61 7.55 34.30
CA LEU A 435 -15.12 6.80 33.14
C LEU A 435 -13.71 6.26 33.36
N CYS A 436 -12.82 7.02 34.01
CA CYS A 436 -11.46 6.59 34.35
C CYS A 436 -11.45 5.47 35.40
N ALA A 437 -12.43 5.43 36.32
CA ALA A 437 -12.57 4.36 37.30
C ALA A 437 -12.89 2.98 36.66
N GLN A 438 -13.39 2.95 35.42
CA GLN A 438 -13.60 1.73 34.64
C GLN A 438 -12.29 1.12 34.09
N GLY A 439 -11.15 1.77 34.29
CA GLY A 439 -9.84 1.41 33.75
C GLY A 439 -9.51 2.12 32.43
N ASP A 440 -8.22 2.28 32.16
CA ASP A 440 -7.79 2.85 30.88
C ASP A 440 -7.97 1.82 29.77
N PRO A 441 -8.48 2.21 28.59
CA PRO A 441 -8.56 1.32 27.44
C PRO A 441 -7.14 0.89 27.04
N GLN A 442 -6.95 -0.42 26.91
CA GLN A 442 -5.65 -0.98 26.57
C GLN A 442 -5.68 -1.64 25.20
N LEU A 443 -4.65 -1.37 24.41
CA LEU A 443 -4.43 -2.06 23.16
C LEU A 443 -4.24 -3.55 23.41
N SER A 444 -4.93 -4.39 22.65
CA SER A 444 -4.94 -5.86 22.79
C SER A 444 -4.35 -6.53 21.55
N MET A 445 -4.05 -7.82 21.69
CA MET A 445 -3.65 -8.67 20.57
C MET A 445 -4.74 -8.75 19.49
N ASP A 446 -6.02 -8.67 19.89
CA ASP A 446 -7.16 -8.71 18.97
C ASP A 446 -7.20 -7.52 18.03
N ASN A 447 -6.81 -6.33 18.50
CA ASN A 447 -6.73 -5.13 17.67
C ASN A 447 -5.61 -5.27 16.64
N LEU A 448 -4.40 -5.70 17.06
CA LEU A 448 -3.30 -5.95 16.12
C LEU A 448 -3.68 -6.99 15.06
N ALA A 449 -4.30 -8.10 15.48
CA ALA A 449 -4.70 -9.17 14.58
C ALA A 449 -5.73 -8.70 13.55
N ARG A 450 -6.68 -7.84 13.95
CA ARG A 450 -7.71 -7.28 13.06
C ARG A 450 -7.11 -6.37 12.00
N VAL A 451 -6.15 -5.53 12.36
CA VAL A 451 -5.46 -4.66 11.40
C VAL A 451 -4.65 -5.49 10.40
N ILE A 452 -3.93 -6.51 10.87
CA ILE A 452 -3.18 -7.41 9.99
C ILE A 452 -4.13 -8.14 9.03
N GLU A 453 -5.32 -8.59 9.51
CA GLU A 453 -6.33 -9.17 8.64
C GLU A 453 -6.82 -8.20 7.57
N LEU A 454 -7.01 -6.93 7.91
CA LEU A 454 -7.39 -5.89 6.94
C LEU A 454 -6.33 -5.72 5.86
N TRP A 455 -5.04 -5.70 6.22
CA TRP A 455 -3.93 -5.47 5.29
C TRP A 455 -3.58 -6.70 4.46
N THR A 456 -3.49 -7.86 5.12
CA THR A 456 -2.95 -9.09 4.50
C THR A 456 -4.04 -10.07 4.07
N LYS A 457 -5.29 -9.86 4.51
CA LYS A 457 -6.41 -10.79 4.36
C LYS A 457 -6.20 -12.14 5.07
N ILE A 458 -5.28 -12.21 6.02
CA ILE A 458 -5.06 -13.39 6.86
C ILE A 458 -6.04 -13.29 8.03
N PRO A 459 -6.94 -14.27 8.25
CA PRO A 459 -7.94 -14.19 9.31
C PRO A 459 -7.36 -13.94 10.70
N ALA A 460 -7.96 -13.02 11.46
CA ALA A 460 -7.50 -12.66 12.81
C ALA A 460 -7.50 -13.86 13.79
N SER A 461 -8.40 -14.83 13.58
CA SER A 461 -8.43 -16.07 14.34
C SER A 461 -7.10 -16.83 14.26
N ARG A 462 -6.42 -16.80 13.12
CA ARG A 462 -5.11 -17.45 12.94
C ARG A 462 -3.98 -16.75 13.64
N ILE A 463 -4.04 -15.43 13.70
CA ILE A 463 -3.03 -14.60 14.37
C ILE A 463 -3.14 -14.78 15.88
N ARG A 464 -4.34 -15.09 16.40
CA ARG A 464 -4.66 -15.30 17.81
C ARG A 464 -4.45 -16.74 18.30
N GLU A 465 -4.80 -17.72 17.45
CA GLU A 465 -4.63 -19.14 17.82
C GLU A 465 -3.16 -19.49 17.98
N ASP A 466 -2.88 -20.30 18.98
CA ASP A 466 -1.57 -20.89 19.14
C ASP A 466 -1.29 -21.78 17.92
N GLU A 467 -0.53 -21.24 16.95
CA GLU A 467 -0.18 -21.92 15.70
C GLU A 467 0.36 -23.31 15.95
N PHE A 468 1.02 -23.50 17.09
CA PHE A 468 1.55 -24.78 17.50
C PHE A 468 0.48 -25.83 17.77
N HIS A 469 -0.66 -25.42 18.34
CA HIS A 469 -1.79 -26.33 18.57
C HIS A 469 -2.41 -26.80 17.25
N ARG A 470 -2.62 -25.89 16.31
CA ARG A 470 -3.12 -26.25 14.98
C ARG A 470 -2.15 -27.14 14.20
N LEU A 471 -0.87 -26.85 14.25
CA LEU A 471 0.14 -27.67 13.59
C LEU A 471 0.27 -29.05 14.25
N SER A 472 -0.03 -29.20 15.54
CA SER A 472 -0.04 -30.50 16.20
C SER A 472 -1.12 -31.43 15.68
N GLU A 473 -2.24 -30.89 15.21
CA GLU A 473 -3.39 -31.67 14.71
C GLU A 473 -3.53 -31.70 13.18
N LEU A 474 -2.55 -31.12 12.47
CA LEU A 474 -2.57 -31.02 11.00
C LEU A 474 -2.75 -32.37 10.32
N ASP A 475 -2.06 -33.40 10.78
CA ASP A 475 -2.14 -34.77 10.24
C ASP A 475 -3.55 -35.37 10.40
N LYS A 476 -4.23 -35.15 11.51
CA LYS A 476 -5.59 -35.64 11.73
C LYS A 476 -6.58 -35.01 10.75
N ARG A 477 -6.54 -33.70 10.62
CA ARG A 477 -7.44 -32.96 9.74
C ARG A 477 -7.20 -33.32 8.25
N LEU A 478 -5.95 -33.50 7.83
CA LEU A 478 -5.67 -33.94 6.46
C LEU A 478 -6.17 -35.38 6.21
N LYS A 479 -6.09 -36.27 7.21
CA LYS A 479 -6.62 -37.66 7.10
C LYS A 479 -8.15 -37.71 6.98
N GLU A 480 -8.86 -36.70 7.41
CA GLU A 480 -10.34 -36.61 7.22
C GLU A 480 -10.72 -36.45 5.73
N HIS A 481 -9.84 -35.81 4.94
CA HIS A 481 -10.12 -35.49 3.54
C HIS A 481 -9.33 -36.35 2.54
N ILE A 482 -8.22 -36.93 2.95
CA ILE A 482 -7.33 -37.72 2.10
C ILE A 482 -7.26 -39.15 2.61
N VAL A 483 -7.69 -40.10 1.77
CA VAL A 483 -7.77 -41.53 2.13
C VAL A 483 -6.62 -42.31 1.49
N GLY A 484 -6.02 -43.22 2.26
CA GLY A 484 -5.03 -44.20 1.76
C GLY A 484 -3.62 -43.63 1.53
N GLN A 485 -3.30 -42.46 2.10
CA GLN A 485 -2.00 -41.81 1.98
C GLN A 485 -1.44 -41.37 3.34
N ASP A 486 -1.65 -42.18 4.39
CA ASP A 486 -1.28 -41.83 5.77
C ASP A 486 0.18 -41.46 5.92
N GLU A 487 1.10 -42.26 5.35
CA GLU A 487 2.55 -41.99 5.41
C GLU A 487 2.93 -40.68 4.74
N ALA A 488 2.30 -40.36 3.60
CA ALA A 488 2.51 -39.09 2.91
C ALA A 488 2.05 -37.90 3.76
N ILE A 489 0.88 -38.00 4.40
CA ILE A 489 0.34 -36.97 5.28
C ILE A 489 1.25 -36.76 6.50
N GLU A 490 1.71 -37.82 7.11
CA GLU A 490 2.60 -37.77 8.28
C GLU A 490 3.94 -37.12 7.93
N ALA A 491 4.53 -37.46 6.78
CA ALA A 491 5.78 -36.87 6.32
C ALA A 491 5.63 -35.36 6.01
N VAL A 492 4.53 -34.98 5.30
CA VAL A 492 4.23 -33.55 5.03
C VAL A 492 4.06 -32.79 6.34
N SER A 493 3.23 -33.30 7.26
CA SER A 493 2.94 -32.64 8.52
C SER A 493 4.19 -32.49 9.39
N ALA A 494 5.06 -33.51 9.43
CA ALA A 494 6.31 -33.46 10.19
C ALA A 494 7.30 -32.42 9.62
N ALA A 495 7.42 -32.33 8.29
CA ALA A 495 8.30 -31.35 7.64
C ALA A 495 7.81 -29.91 7.86
N ILE A 496 6.50 -29.67 7.75
CA ILE A 496 5.90 -28.37 8.02
C ILE A 496 6.10 -27.96 9.48
N ARG A 497 5.86 -28.89 10.44
CA ARG A 497 6.12 -28.64 11.87
C ARG A 497 7.58 -28.24 12.11
N ARG A 498 8.55 -28.97 11.54
CA ARG A 498 10.00 -28.66 11.67
C ARG A 498 10.34 -27.23 11.20
N ASN A 499 9.83 -26.85 10.05
CA ASN A 499 10.09 -25.53 9.47
C ASN A 499 9.45 -24.43 10.32
N ARG A 500 8.20 -24.58 10.75
CA ARG A 500 7.45 -23.56 11.50
C ARG A 500 7.97 -23.34 12.92
N VAL A 501 8.59 -24.35 13.53
CA VAL A 501 9.26 -24.21 14.84
C VAL A 501 10.57 -23.42 14.72
N GLY A 502 11.09 -23.22 13.49
CA GLY A 502 12.28 -22.40 13.27
C GLY A 502 13.60 -23.05 13.74
N ILE A 503 13.65 -24.39 13.86
CA ILE A 503 14.87 -25.12 14.25
C ILE A 503 15.95 -25.02 13.15
N SER A 504 15.55 -24.78 11.91
CA SER A 504 16.47 -24.64 10.78
C SER A 504 17.17 -23.26 10.81
N PRO A 505 18.50 -23.21 10.72
CA PRO A 505 19.26 -21.95 10.73
C PRO A 505 19.09 -21.11 9.48
N LYS A 506 18.48 -21.66 8.41
CA LYS A 506 18.21 -20.96 7.18
C LYS A 506 16.70 -20.73 7.03
N HIS A 507 16.33 -19.49 6.76
CA HIS A 507 14.98 -19.10 6.40
C HIS A 507 14.71 -19.47 4.94
N LYS A 508 14.14 -20.65 4.70
CA LYS A 508 13.81 -21.16 3.37
C LYS A 508 12.40 -21.78 3.35
N PRO A 509 11.73 -21.80 2.17
CA PRO A 509 10.42 -22.45 2.04
C PRO A 509 10.52 -23.95 2.29
N VAL A 510 9.44 -24.53 2.81
CA VAL A 510 9.31 -26.00 2.87
C VAL A 510 9.05 -26.53 1.47
N SER A 511 9.75 -27.59 1.09
CA SER A 511 9.72 -28.09 -0.27
C SER A 511 9.48 -29.61 -0.33
N PHE A 512 8.58 -30.00 -1.24
CA PHE A 512 8.19 -31.40 -1.44
C PHE A 512 8.22 -31.79 -2.91
N ILE A 513 8.60 -33.04 -3.19
CA ILE A 513 8.33 -33.69 -4.46
C ILE A 513 7.34 -34.83 -4.21
N PHE A 514 6.13 -34.74 -4.79
CA PHE A 514 5.12 -35.79 -4.74
C PHE A 514 5.21 -36.67 -5.97
N VAL A 515 5.56 -37.93 -5.78
CA VAL A 515 5.76 -38.90 -6.84
C VAL A 515 4.70 -39.98 -6.74
N GLY A 516 4.14 -40.38 -7.87
CA GLY A 516 3.18 -41.50 -7.92
C GLY A 516 2.26 -41.47 -9.14
N PRO A 517 1.42 -42.48 -9.31
CA PRO A 517 0.48 -42.56 -10.44
C PRO A 517 -0.49 -41.38 -10.49
N THR A 518 -1.15 -41.21 -11.63
CA THR A 518 -2.20 -40.19 -11.76
C THR A 518 -3.43 -40.60 -10.96
N GLY A 519 -4.10 -39.62 -10.33
CA GLY A 519 -5.37 -39.82 -9.62
C GLY A 519 -5.25 -40.46 -8.23
N VAL A 520 -4.09 -40.51 -7.61
CA VAL A 520 -3.88 -41.04 -6.24
C VAL A 520 -4.02 -40.01 -5.13
N GLY A 521 -4.35 -38.76 -5.48
CA GLY A 521 -4.59 -37.69 -4.47
C GLY A 521 -3.48 -36.65 -4.33
N LYS A 522 -2.41 -36.65 -5.15
CA LYS A 522 -1.30 -35.67 -5.07
C LYS A 522 -1.78 -34.22 -5.05
N THR A 523 -2.53 -33.82 -6.08
CA THR A 523 -3.05 -32.44 -6.22
C THR A 523 -4.12 -32.12 -5.17
N GLU A 524 -4.88 -33.14 -4.73
CA GLU A 524 -5.91 -32.96 -3.69
C GLU A 524 -5.29 -32.68 -2.32
N LEU A 525 -4.20 -33.40 -1.97
CA LEU A 525 -3.47 -33.13 -0.74
C LEU A 525 -2.92 -31.67 -0.73
N VAL A 526 -2.46 -31.17 -1.88
CA VAL A 526 -1.98 -29.77 -1.97
C VAL A 526 -3.09 -28.77 -1.76
N LYS A 527 -4.30 -29.03 -2.29
CA LYS A 527 -5.47 -28.15 -2.08
C LYS A 527 -5.92 -28.15 -0.63
N GLN A 528 -6.03 -29.34 -0.01
CA GLN A 528 -6.40 -29.47 1.39
C GLN A 528 -5.35 -28.82 2.30
N LEU A 529 -4.06 -28.97 1.95
CA LEU A 529 -2.97 -28.31 2.66
C LEU A 529 -3.07 -26.77 2.56
N ALA A 530 -3.37 -26.22 1.38
CA ALA A 530 -3.57 -24.78 1.22
C ALA A 530 -4.77 -24.28 2.01
N GLN A 531 -5.88 -25.03 1.97
CA GLN A 531 -7.09 -24.72 2.74
C GLN A 531 -6.83 -24.78 4.25
N ASP A 532 -6.13 -25.79 4.75
CA ASP A 532 -5.86 -25.96 6.18
C ASP A 532 -4.83 -24.93 6.70
N LEU A 533 -3.72 -24.76 5.98
CA LEU A 533 -2.67 -23.81 6.38
C LEU A 533 -3.10 -22.34 6.24
N PHE A 534 -3.90 -21.99 5.24
CA PHE A 534 -4.20 -20.59 4.90
C PHE A 534 -5.68 -20.22 4.84
N ASN A 535 -6.62 -21.12 5.18
CA ASN A 535 -8.10 -20.96 5.19
C ASN A 535 -8.67 -20.35 3.89
N SER A 536 -7.94 -20.47 2.79
CA SER A 536 -8.35 -19.91 1.52
C SER A 536 -7.92 -20.84 0.39
N PRO A 537 -8.84 -21.25 -0.48
CA PRO A 537 -8.47 -21.98 -1.68
C PRO A 537 -7.60 -21.14 -2.63
N ASP A 538 -7.73 -19.80 -2.55
CA ASP A 538 -6.94 -18.84 -3.32
C ASP A 538 -5.48 -18.72 -2.87
N ALA A 539 -5.12 -19.33 -1.74
CA ALA A 539 -3.73 -19.44 -1.31
C ALA A 539 -2.93 -20.49 -2.11
N LEU A 540 -3.59 -21.24 -3.00
CA LEU A 540 -2.94 -22.17 -3.92
C LEU A 540 -2.56 -21.47 -5.23
N ILE A 541 -1.25 -21.33 -5.46
CA ILE A 541 -0.69 -20.87 -6.74
C ILE A 541 -0.28 -22.09 -7.56
N ARG A 542 -1.05 -22.43 -8.59
CA ARG A 542 -0.75 -23.55 -9.48
C ARG A 542 -0.04 -23.05 -10.73
N LEU A 543 1.05 -23.73 -11.08
CA LEU A 543 1.82 -23.57 -12.32
C LEU A 543 1.95 -24.95 -12.98
N ASP A 544 1.38 -25.09 -14.16
CA ASP A 544 1.50 -26.31 -14.97
C ASP A 544 2.79 -26.23 -15.80
N MET A 545 3.72 -27.11 -15.52
CA MET A 545 5.03 -27.10 -16.18
C MET A 545 4.97 -27.46 -17.66
N SER A 546 3.84 -27.97 -18.16
CA SER A 546 3.61 -28.13 -19.59
C SER A 546 3.60 -26.79 -20.35
N GLU A 547 3.26 -25.69 -19.67
CA GLU A 547 3.29 -24.33 -20.24
C GLU A 547 4.70 -23.70 -20.21
N PHE A 548 5.65 -24.34 -19.50
CA PHE A 548 6.99 -23.85 -19.27
C PHE A 548 8.09 -24.74 -19.89
N MET A 549 7.79 -25.34 -21.01
CA MET A 549 8.72 -26.21 -21.75
C MET A 549 9.74 -25.42 -22.57
N GLU A 550 9.40 -24.21 -22.99
CA GLU A 550 10.24 -23.39 -23.86
C GLU A 550 11.28 -22.58 -23.06
N LYS A 551 12.41 -22.25 -23.69
CA LYS A 551 13.53 -21.54 -23.08
C LYS A 551 13.13 -20.13 -22.57
N HIS A 552 12.19 -19.47 -23.22
CA HIS A 552 11.71 -18.14 -22.83
C HIS A 552 10.69 -18.15 -21.69
N SER A 553 10.29 -19.32 -21.22
CA SER A 553 9.26 -19.46 -20.18
C SER A 553 9.73 -18.95 -18.81
N VAL A 554 11.05 -18.86 -18.56
CA VAL A 554 11.61 -18.29 -17.31
C VAL A 554 11.21 -16.82 -17.15
N SER A 555 11.17 -16.04 -18.24
CA SER A 555 10.74 -14.64 -18.17
C SER A 555 9.28 -14.48 -17.74
N ARG A 556 8.43 -15.49 -17.97
CA ARG A 556 7.05 -15.49 -17.45
C ARG A 556 6.99 -15.72 -15.94
N ILE A 557 7.99 -16.40 -15.35
CA ILE A 557 8.06 -16.67 -13.91
C ILE A 557 8.60 -15.45 -13.15
N VAL A 558 9.75 -14.90 -13.61
CA VAL A 558 10.53 -13.86 -12.92
C VAL A 558 10.30 -12.46 -13.49
N GLY A 559 9.85 -12.37 -14.75
CA GLY A 559 9.72 -11.14 -15.53
C GLY A 559 10.80 -11.06 -16.63
N SER A 560 10.54 -10.25 -17.66
CA SER A 560 11.47 -10.05 -18.80
C SER A 560 12.59 -9.09 -18.42
N PRO A 561 13.85 -9.35 -18.81
CA PRO A 561 14.96 -8.42 -18.58
C PRO A 561 14.73 -7.08 -19.29
N PRO A 562 15.37 -5.97 -18.83
CA PRO A 562 15.30 -4.67 -19.48
C PRO A 562 15.68 -4.74 -20.97
N GLY A 563 14.83 -4.16 -21.82
CA GLY A 563 15.05 -4.12 -23.27
C GLY A 563 14.40 -5.25 -24.08
N TYR A 564 13.72 -6.19 -23.44
CA TYR A 564 12.93 -7.23 -24.12
C TYR A 564 11.44 -6.88 -24.09
N VAL A 565 10.70 -7.38 -25.10
CA VAL A 565 9.23 -7.23 -25.16
C VAL A 565 8.61 -7.87 -23.92
N GLY A 566 7.71 -7.15 -23.23
CA GLY A 566 7.09 -7.60 -21.98
C GLY A 566 7.87 -7.22 -20.71
N TYR A 567 8.83 -6.29 -20.77
CA TYR A 567 9.53 -5.81 -19.57
C TYR A 567 8.59 -5.15 -18.53
N ASP A 568 7.56 -4.46 -19.00
CA ASP A 568 6.56 -3.84 -18.12
C ASP A 568 5.59 -4.85 -17.47
N GLU A 569 5.60 -6.11 -17.96
CA GLU A 569 4.82 -7.20 -17.37
C GLU A 569 5.63 -7.86 -16.24
N ALA A 570 5.13 -7.75 -15.03
CA ALA A 570 5.73 -8.41 -13.87
C ALA A 570 5.69 -9.94 -14.03
N GLY A 571 6.67 -10.66 -13.50
CA GLY A 571 6.69 -12.12 -13.53
C GLY A 571 5.47 -12.71 -12.82
N GLN A 572 4.84 -13.70 -13.43
CA GLN A 572 3.59 -14.30 -12.92
C GLN A 572 3.74 -14.86 -11.49
N LEU A 573 4.85 -15.51 -11.19
CA LEU A 573 5.09 -16.09 -9.86
C LEU A 573 5.50 -15.00 -8.86
N THR A 574 6.47 -14.18 -9.23
CA THR A 574 7.01 -13.15 -8.35
C THR A 574 5.94 -12.14 -7.91
N GLU A 575 5.07 -11.71 -8.84
CA GLU A 575 3.99 -10.80 -8.51
C GLU A 575 2.90 -11.46 -7.64
N LYS A 576 2.54 -12.73 -7.91
CA LYS A 576 1.57 -13.46 -7.08
C LYS A 576 2.09 -13.64 -5.64
N ILE A 577 3.37 -13.98 -5.48
CA ILE A 577 3.98 -14.16 -4.14
C ILE A 577 4.12 -12.83 -3.42
N ARG A 578 4.50 -11.77 -4.11
CA ARG A 578 4.56 -10.43 -3.52
C ARG A 578 3.22 -9.98 -2.94
N ARG A 579 2.12 -10.32 -3.66
CA ARG A 579 0.74 -10.02 -3.20
C ARG A 579 0.23 -10.99 -2.14
N LYS A 580 0.68 -12.25 -2.19
CA LYS A 580 0.26 -13.32 -1.29
C LYS A 580 1.48 -14.11 -0.81
N PRO A 581 2.24 -13.59 0.18
CA PRO A 581 3.47 -14.24 0.66
C PRO A 581 3.19 -15.55 1.41
N TYR A 582 1.98 -15.75 1.89
CA TYR A 582 1.51 -16.98 2.51
C TYR A 582 0.72 -17.80 1.50
N ALA A 583 1.41 -18.70 0.80
CA ALA A 583 0.80 -19.49 -0.27
C ALA A 583 1.41 -20.89 -0.35
N VAL A 584 0.64 -21.83 -0.90
CA VAL A 584 1.17 -23.11 -1.40
C VAL A 584 1.39 -22.96 -2.90
N ILE A 585 2.62 -23.21 -3.34
CA ILE A 585 2.98 -23.16 -4.75
C ILE A 585 3.05 -24.59 -5.28
N LEU A 586 2.22 -24.91 -6.25
CA LEU A 586 2.20 -26.20 -6.90
C LEU A 586 2.81 -26.11 -8.30
N PHE A 587 3.95 -26.74 -8.49
CA PHE A 587 4.53 -27.02 -9.80
C PHE A 587 4.08 -28.38 -10.27
N ASP A 588 3.08 -28.41 -11.16
CA ASP A 588 2.48 -29.66 -11.63
C ASP A 588 3.28 -30.21 -12.82
N GLU A 589 3.55 -31.52 -12.84
CA GLU A 589 4.30 -32.23 -13.88
C GLU A 589 5.73 -31.67 -14.10
N ILE A 590 6.52 -31.63 -13.02
CA ILE A 590 7.86 -31.00 -12.99
C ILE A 590 8.83 -31.62 -14.04
N GLU A 591 8.62 -32.88 -14.45
CA GLU A 591 9.38 -33.53 -15.52
C GLU A 591 9.28 -32.85 -16.87
N LYS A 592 8.29 -31.99 -17.09
CA LYS A 592 8.09 -31.24 -18.34
C LYS A 592 8.77 -29.88 -18.36
N ALA A 593 9.23 -29.39 -17.21
CA ALA A 593 9.80 -28.07 -17.08
C ALA A 593 11.14 -27.94 -17.83
N ASN A 594 11.38 -26.75 -18.40
CA ASN A 594 12.67 -26.43 -18.99
C ASN A 594 13.77 -26.40 -17.91
N PRO A 595 15.01 -26.82 -18.20
CA PRO A 595 16.14 -26.79 -17.28
C PRO A 595 16.42 -25.40 -16.67
N ASP A 596 16.13 -24.31 -17.39
CA ASP A 596 16.31 -22.96 -16.86
C ASP A 596 15.31 -22.62 -15.75
N VAL A 597 14.10 -23.18 -15.80
CA VAL A 597 13.11 -23.08 -14.69
C VAL A 597 13.65 -23.79 -13.45
N MET A 598 14.30 -24.95 -13.63
CA MET A 598 14.93 -25.67 -12.52
C MET A 598 16.02 -24.84 -11.83
N ASN A 599 16.77 -24.04 -12.56
CA ASN A 599 17.80 -23.16 -11.98
C ASN A 599 17.16 -22.05 -11.11
N VAL A 600 16.03 -21.50 -11.53
CA VAL A 600 15.28 -20.52 -10.71
C VAL A 600 14.73 -21.18 -9.45
N LEU A 601 14.18 -22.38 -9.57
CA LEU A 601 13.70 -23.13 -8.40
C LEU A 601 14.83 -23.46 -7.42
N LEU A 602 16.02 -23.82 -7.91
CA LEU A 602 17.19 -24.03 -7.08
C LEU A 602 17.53 -22.82 -6.23
N GLN A 603 17.48 -21.62 -6.82
CA GLN A 603 17.73 -20.38 -6.08
C GLN A 603 16.69 -20.18 -4.98
N ILE A 604 15.40 -20.41 -5.27
CA ILE A 604 14.33 -20.30 -4.26
C ILE A 604 14.54 -21.31 -3.11
N LEU A 605 14.93 -22.55 -3.44
CA LEU A 605 15.12 -23.60 -2.46
C LEU A 605 16.37 -23.40 -1.58
N ASP A 606 17.38 -22.67 -2.07
CA ASP A 606 18.63 -22.38 -1.35
C ASP A 606 18.58 -21.12 -0.52
N ASP A 607 18.17 -20.00 -1.18
CA ASP A 607 18.27 -18.66 -0.62
C ASP A 607 16.94 -18.21 0.00
N GLY A 608 15.82 -18.89 -0.33
CA GLY A 608 14.47 -18.47 0.08
C GLY A 608 13.97 -17.21 -0.60
N GLU A 609 14.77 -16.59 -1.48
CA GLU A 609 14.43 -15.36 -2.19
C GLU A 609 14.90 -15.38 -3.64
N ILE A 610 14.22 -14.63 -4.51
CA ILE A 610 14.70 -14.34 -5.87
C ILE A 610 14.56 -12.85 -6.18
N THR A 611 15.38 -12.37 -7.12
CA THR A 611 15.29 -11.00 -7.62
C THR A 611 14.46 -10.98 -8.90
N ASP A 612 13.40 -10.18 -8.93
CA ASP A 612 12.57 -10.00 -10.13
C ASP A 612 13.28 -9.17 -11.21
N SER A 613 12.66 -9.08 -12.40
CA SER A 613 13.18 -8.29 -13.53
C SER A 613 13.36 -6.80 -13.23
N HIS A 614 12.68 -6.27 -12.23
CA HIS A 614 12.80 -4.88 -11.77
C HIS A 614 13.86 -4.70 -10.67
N GLY A 615 14.61 -5.75 -10.32
CA GLY A 615 15.63 -5.70 -9.27
C GLY A 615 15.08 -5.80 -7.84
N ARG A 616 13.79 -6.14 -7.66
CA ARG A 616 13.17 -6.27 -6.34
C ARG A 616 13.34 -7.71 -5.84
N LYS A 617 13.68 -7.86 -4.57
CA LYS A 617 13.74 -9.14 -3.89
C LYS A 617 12.34 -9.61 -3.53
N VAL A 618 12.03 -10.84 -3.86
CA VAL A 618 10.76 -11.52 -3.53
C VAL A 618 11.08 -12.68 -2.61
N ASN A 619 10.52 -12.65 -1.40
CA ASN A 619 10.76 -13.63 -0.35
C ASN A 619 9.74 -14.78 -0.44
N PHE A 620 10.22 -16.03 -0.35
CA PHE A 620 9.45 -17.26 -0.40
C PHE A 620 9.44 -18.03 0.93
N GLU A 621 10.07 -17.54 1.98
CA GLU A 621 10.22 -18.24 3.27
C GLU A 621 8.89 -18.77 3.85
N ASN A 622 7.82 -17.99 3.68
CA ASN A 622 6.50 -18.30 4.20
C ASN A 622 5.66 -19.19 3.26
N THR A 623 6.21 -19.59 2.12
CA THR A 623 5.53 -20.45 1.16
C THR A 623 5.82 -21.94 1.42
N VAL A 624 4.91 -22.79 0.92
CA VAL A 624 5.13 -24.23 0.82
C VAL A 624 5.23 -24.58 -0.66
N ILE A 625 6.35 -25.14 -1.06
CA ILE A 625 6.61 -25.52 -2.46
C ILE A 625 6.32 -26.99 -2.64
N VAL A 626 5.41 -27.32 -3.53
CA VAL A 626 5.09 -28.72 -3.89
C VAL A 626 5.30 -28.91 -5.38
N MET A 627 6.10 -29.88 -5.74
CA MET A 627 6.33 -30.33 -7.12
C MET A 627 5.68 -31.69 -7.29
N THR A 628 4.89 -31.90 -8.36
CA THR A 628 4.34 -33.23 -8.65
C THR A 628 5.05 -33.87 -9.82
N SER A 629 5.19 -35.17 -9.76
CA SER A 629 5.73 -35.99 -10.85
C SER A 629 4.99 -37.31 -10.98
N ASN A 630 4.88 -37.78 -12.23
CA ASN A 630 4.38 -39.13 -12.56
C ASN A 630 5.53 -40.12 -12.86
N ALA A 631 6.78 -39.69 -12.65
CA ALA A 631 7.97 -40.48 -12.92
C ALA A 631 7.96 -41.81 -12.13
N GLY A 632 8.41 -42.89 -12.75
CA GLY A 632 8.48 -44.23 -12.13
C GLY A 632 7.16 -44.99 -12.00
N SER A 633 6.01 -44.39 -12.41
CA SER A 633 4.69 -45.01 -12.28
C SER A 633 4.39 -46.04 -13.37
N GLU A 634 5.07 -46.01 -14.53
CA GLU A 634 4.77 -46.81 -15.73
C GLU A 634 5.56 -48.14 -15.85
N ARG A 635 6.59 -48.34 -15.05
CA ARG A 635 7.41 -49.56 -15.15
C ARG A 635 6.73 -50.77 -14.49
N LYS A 636 6.48 -51.80 -15.27
CA LYS A 636 5.94 -53.08 -14.84
C LYS A 636 6.82 -53.74 -13.76
N GLU A 637 6.17 -54.44 -12.84
CA GLU A 637 6.73 -55.20 -11.73
C GLU A 637 7.90 -56.09 -12.20
N GLY A 638 9.09 -55.71 -11.84
CA GLY A 638 10.28 -56.54 -11.97
C GLY A 638 10.65 -57.14 -10.61
N THR A 639 10.68 -58.44 -10.57
CA THR A 639 11.20 -59.40 -9.57
C THR A 639 11.49 -58.86 -8.16
N VAL A 640 10.75 -59.37 -7.22
CA VAL A 640 10.87 -59.22 -5.78
C VAL A 640 12.27 -59.70 -5.30
N GLY A 641 13.14 -58.78 -4.89
CA GLY A 641 14.35 -59.11 -4.12
C GLY A 641 13.99 -59.23 -2.63
N PHE A 642 14.43 -60.29 -2.02
CA PHE A 642 14.24 -60.53 -0.57
C PHE A 642 14.94 -59.44 0.26
N GLY A 643 14.16 -58.67 1.06
CA GLY A 643 14.75 -57.87 2.13
C GLY A 643 14.28 -56.42 2.32
N HIS A 644 13.47 -55.83 1.42
CA HIS A 644 12.95 -54.48 1.56
C HIS A 644 11.43 -54.41 1.63
N THR A 645 10.88 -53.51 2.42
CA THR A 645 9.44 -53.24 2.42
C THR A 645 8.98 -52.70 1.07
N VAL A 646 7.71 -52.91 0.69
CA VAL A 646 7.13 -52.44 -0.59
C VAL A 646 7.32 -50.94 -0.75
N ASN A 647 7.27 -50.20 0.35
CA ASN A 647 7.42 -48.73 0.36
C ASN A 647 8.86 -48.26 0.10
N GLU A 648 9.87 -48.97 0.66
CA GLU A 648 11.28 -48.68 0.37
C GLU A 648 11.61 -48.90 -1.08
N GLN A 649 11.10 -49.99 -1.68
CA GLN A 649 11.29 -50.29 -3.10
C GLN A 649 10.64 -49.25 -4.01
N ASN A 650 9.44 -48.72 -3.65
CA ASN A 650 8.77 -47.69 -4.39
C ASN A 650 9.55 -46.37 -4.30
N ARG A 651 10.12 -46.05 -3.13
CA ARG A 651 10.96 -44.87 -2.93
C ARG A 651 12.24 -44.92 -3.74
N ASP A 652 12.94 -46.06 -3.75
CA ASP A 652 14.17 -46.26 -4.55
C ASP A 652 13.91 -46.16 -6.05
N ARG A 653 12.77 -46.69 -6.51
CA ARG A 653 12.34 -46.56 -7.92
C ARG A 653 12.01 -45.10 -8.27
N ALA A 654 11.29 -44.41 -7.40
CA ALA A 654 10.97 -43.02 -7.56
C ALA A 654 12.25 -42.16 -7.62
N MET A 655 13.19 -42.37 -6.72
CA MET A 655 14.48 -41.68 -6.72
C MET A 655 15.31 -41.92 -7.98
N LYS A 656 15.33 -43.17 -8.50
CA LYS A 656 15.98 -43.45 -9.77
C LYS A 656 15.31 -42.74 -10.94
N ALA A 657 13.98 -42.76 -11.00
CA ALA A 657 13.24 -42.13 -12.06
C ALA A 657 13.39 -40.60 -12.02
N LEU A 658 13.39 -40.01 -10.84
CA LEU A 658 13.66 -38.57 -10.64
C LEU A 658 15.06 -38.19 -11.09
N GLY A 659 16.07 -39.06 -10.80
CA GLY A 659 17.46 -38.86 -11.24
C GLY A 659 17.69 -38.89 -12.75
N GLU A 660 16.70 -39.34 -13.55
CA GLU A 660 16.78 -39.31 -15.03
C GLU A 660 16.62 -37.88 -15.58
N PHE A 661 15.90 -36.96 -14.87
CA PHE A 661 15.64 -35.62 -15.33
C PHE A 661 15.98 -34.49 -14.31
N LEU A 662 16.05 -34.81 -13.00
CA LEU A 662 16.50 -33.88 -11.98
C LEU A 662 17.98 -34.11 -11.64
N ARG A 663 18.73 -33.02 -11.54
CA ARG A 663 20.14 -33.09 -11.11
C ARG A 663 20.22 -33.53 -9.63
N PRO A 664 21.25 -34.28 -9.22
CA PRO A 664 21.44 -34.68 -7.82
C PRO A 664 21.46 -33.48 -6.87
N GLU A 665 21.98 -32.34 -7.33
CA GLU A 665 22.00 -31.09 -6.58
C GLU A 665 20.59 -30.61 -6.23
N PHE A 666 19.65 -30.70 -7.19
CA PHE A 666 18.26 -30.31 -6.97
C PHE A 666 17.57 -31.22 -5.94
N LEU A 667 17.76 -32.53 -6.06
CA LEU A 667 17.17 -33.51 -5.13
C LEU A 667 17.67 -33.32 -3.69
N ASN A 668 18.93 -32.90 -3.51
CA ASN A 668 19.52 -32.63 -2.19
C ASN A 668 19.02 -31.34 -1.55
N ARG A 669 18.34 -30.45 -2.29
CA ARG A 669 17.79 -29.19 -1.77
C ARG A 669 16.34 -29.30 -1.35
N VAL A 670 15.64 -30.29 -1.84
CA VAL A 670 14.26 -30.59 -1.48
C VAL A 670 14.22 -31.24 -0.11
N ASP A 671 13.30 -30.79 0.75
CA ASP A 671 13.21 -31.26 2.14
C ASP A 671 12.73 -32.72 2.19
N GLU A 672 11.72 -33.10 1.40
CA GLU A 672 11.20 -34.46 1.38
C GLU A 672 10.69 -34.88 -0.03
N VAL A 673 11.04 -36.14 -0.40
CA VAL A 673 10.47 -36.81 -1.56
C VAL A 673 9.43 -37.83 -1.10
N ILE A 674 8.18 -37.62 -1.43
CA ILE A 674 7.03 -38.35 -0.91
C ILE A 674 6.42 -39.20 -2.01
N CYS A 675 6.37 -40.50 -1.77
CA CYS A 675 5.77 -41.48 -2.71
C CYS A 675 4.32 -41.74 -2.34
N PHE A 676 3.43 -41.55 -3.30
CA PHE A 676 2.01 -41.85 -3.15
C PHE A 676 1.73 -43.30 -3.54
N ASN A 677 1.04 -43.99 -2.66
CA ASN A 677 0.64 -45.36 -2.86
C ASN A 677 -0.52 -45.49 -3.86
N ARG A 678 -0.62 -46.65 -4.52
CA ARG A 678 -1.81 -46.98 -5.33
C ARG A 678 -3.00 -47.17 -4.41
N LEU A 679 -4.18 -46.74 -4.86
CA LEU A 679 -5.41 -46.86 -4.12
C LEU A 679 -6.00 -48.29 -4.31
N ASP A 680 -6.40 -48.91 -3.21
CA ASP A 680 -7.15 -50.18 -3.20
C ASP A 680 -8.67 -49.91 -3.23
N GLU A 681 -9.49 -50.98 -3.29
CA GLU A 681 -10.94 -50.87 -3.32
C GLU A 681 -11.52 -50.23 -2.04
N GLN A 682 -10.90 -50.47 -0.88
CA GLN A 682 -11.33 -49.89 0.40
C GLN A 682 -11.08 -48.36 0.39
N ASN A 683 -9.93 -47.94 -0.12
CA ASN A 683 -9.62 -46.52 -0.29
C ASN A 683 -10.60 -45.83 -1.27
N PHE A 684 -10.98 -46.53 -2.36
CA PHE A 684 -11.99 -46.03 -3.28
C PHE A 684 -13.36 -45.84 -2.63
N ALA A 685 -13.77 -46.73 -1.74
CA ALA A 685 -15.02 -46.58 -0.98
C ALA A 685 -14.99 -45.36 -0.04
N GLY A 686 -13.87 -45.16 0.66
CA GLY A 686 -13.66 -43.97 1.47
C GLY A 686 -13.73 -42.68 0.66
N ILE A 687 -13.08 -42.65 -0.51
CA ILE A 687 -13.08 -41.48 -1.42
C ILE A 687 -14.48 -41.23 -1.99
N ALA A 688 -15.22 -42.29 -2.37
CA ALA A 688 -16.60 -42.17 -2.84
C ALA A 688 -17.50 -41.51 -1.79
N ARG A 689 -17.37 -41.91 -0.52
CA ARG A 689 -18.12 -41.35 0.59
C ARG A 689 -17.83 -39.88 0.81
N ILE A 690 -16.54 -39.46 0.73
CA ILE A 690 -16.14 -38.06 0.82
C ILE A 690 -16.76 -37.25 -0.31
N MET A 691 -16.66 -37.71 -1.57
CA MET A 691 -17.22 -37.02 -2.73
C MET A 691 -18.76 -36.91 -2.67
N LEU A 692 -19.44 -37.95 -2.21
CA LEU A 692 -20.89 -37.93 -2.01
C LEU A 692 -21.29 -36.96 -0.88
N SER A 693 -20.50 -36.88 0.19
CA SER A 693 -20.74 -35.92 1.28
C SER A 693 -20.49 -34.47 0.83
N GLU A 694 -19.52 -34.22 -0.04
CA GLU A 694 -19.31 -32.91 -0.66
C GLU A 694 -20.47 -32.51 -1.56
N LEU A 695 -20.98 -33.46 -2.35
CA LEU A 695 -22.17 -33.27 -3.18
C LEU A 695 -23.40 -32.99 -2.34
N GLN A 696 -23.58 -33.71 -1.21
CA GLN A 696 -24.65 -33.47 -0.26
C GLN A 696 -24.61 -32.03 0.27
N LYS A 697 -23.47 -31.58 0.77
CA LYS A 697 -23.31 -30.20 1.26
C LYS A 697 -23.64 -29.15 0.18
N SER A 698 -23.16 -29.39 -1.04
CA SER A 698 -23.42 -28.46 -2.16
C SER A 698 -24.91 -28.41 -2.55
N LEU A 699 -25.65 -29.49 -2.35
CA LEU A 699 -27.09 -29.53 -2.58
C LEU A 699 -27.87 -28.93 -1.40
N GLU A 700 -27.42 -29.14 -0.16
CA GLU A 700 -27.99 -28.54 1.06
C GLU A 700 -27.89 -27.01 1.01
N ASP A 701 -26.79 -26.45 0.52
CA ASP A 701 -26.62 -25.00 0.28
C ASP A 701 -27.65 -24.42 -0.70
N LYS A 702 -28.23 -25.29 -1.56
CA LYS A 702 -29.32 -24.94 -2.48
C LYS A 702 -30.70 -25.29 -1.97
N GLY A 703 -30.81 -25.76 -0.71
CA GLY A 703 -32.05 -26.15 -0.08
C GLY A 703 -32.56 -27.54 -0.48
N LEU A 704 -31.69 -28.42 -1.03
CA LEU A 704 -32.00 -29.77 -1.49
C LEU A 704 -31.37 -30.79 -0.55
N HIS A 705 -32.18 -31.70 0.04
CA HIS A 705 -31.65 -32.77 0.87
C HIS A 705 -31.31 -34.00 0.03
N PHE A 706 -30.03 -34.36 -0.01
CA PHE A 706 -29.53 -35.52 -0.74
C PHE A 706 -29.23 -36.67 0.24
N THR A 707 -29.68 -37.88 -0.11
CA THR A 707 -29.39 -39.11 0.65
C THR A 707 -29.07 -40.26 -0.31
N TRP A 708 -28.24 -41.20 0.14
CA TRP A 708 -27.86 -42.38 -0.67
C TRP A 708 -27.75 -43.63 0.19
N ASP A 709 -27.89 -44.79 -0.46
CA ASP A 709 -27.76 -46.10 0.20
C ASP A 709 -26.32 -46.62 0.03
N GLU A 710 -25.81 -47.46 0.92
CA GLU A 710 -24.47 -48.04 0.88
C GLU A 710 -24.20 -48.81 -0.43
N ALA A 711 -25.25 -49.45 -0.99
CA ALA A 711 -25.17 -50.13 -2.28
C ALA A 711 -24.81 -49.20 -3.45
N VAL A 712 -25.08 -47.92 -3.35
CA VAL A 712 -24.66 -46.90 -4.33
C VAL A 712 -23.16 -46.67 -4.25
N GLU A 713 -22.57 -46.62 -3.05
CA GLU A 713 -21.12 -46.53 -2.87
C GLU A 713 -20.42 -47.73 -3.53
N GLU A 714 -20.90 -48.97 -3.26
CA GLU A 714 -20.34 -50.18 -3.87
C GLU A 714 -20.45 -50.20 -5.42
N TYR A 715 -21.58 -49.74 -5.94
CA TYR A 715 -21.80 -49.65 -7.38
C TYR A 715 -20.79 -48.67 -8.00
N LEU A 716 -20.63 -47.50 -7.44
CA LEU A 716 -19.69 -46.46 -7.92
C LEU A 716 -18.25 -46.98 -7.89
N VAL A 717 -17.86 -47.66 -6.80
CA VAL A 717 -16.54 -48.26 -6.68
C VAL A 717 -16.33 -49.32 -7.74
N LYS A 718 -17.22 -50.32 -7.87
CA LYS A 718 -17.08 -51.40 -8.86
C LYS A 718 -17.02 -50.89 -10.29
N LYS A 719 -17.78 -49.84 -10.63
CA LYS A 719 -17.83 -49.27 -11.98
C LYS A 719 -16.60 -48.41 -12.29
N SER A 720 -16.03 -47.70 -11.30
CA SER A 720 -14.98 -46.75 -11.49
C SER A 720 -13.57 -47.24 -11.14
N TYR A 721 -13.47 -48.38 -10.41
CA TYR A 721 -12.18 -48.91 -9.98
C TYR A 721 -11.25 -49.18 -11.15
N SER A 722 -10.12 -48.54 -11.15
CA SER A 722 -9.04 -48.69 -12.11
C SER A 722 -7.70 -48.45 -11.48
N ALA A 723 -6.87 -49.45 -11.45
CA ALA A 723 -5.50 -49.35 -10.94
C ALA A 723 -4.63 -48.35 -11.77
N THR A 724 -5.05 -47.99 -12.96
CA THR A 724 -4.29 -47.13 -13.89
C THR A 724 -4.71 -45.65 -13.78
N TYR A 725 -6.01 -45.36 -13.64
CA TYR A 725 -6.55 -44.00 -13.69
C TYR A 725 -6.91 -43.41 -12.33
N GLY A 726 -6.85 -44.22 -11.25
CA GLY A 726 -7.13 -43.79 -9.89
C GLY A 726 -8.52 -43.16 -9.71
N ALA A 727 -8.68 -42.30 -8.71
CA ALA A 727 -9.94 -41.67 -8.33
C ALA A 727 -10.52 -40.69 -9.40
N ARG A 728 -9.80 -40.36 -10.47
CA ARG A 728 -10.36 -39.52 -11.55
C ARG A 728 -11.57 -40.16 -12.23
N ASN A 729 -11.53 -41.49 -12.40
CA ASN A 729 -12.67 -42.20 -12.94
C ASN A 729 -13.89 -42.18 -12.03
N LEU A 730 -13.68 -42.25 -10.72
CA LEU A 730 -14.75 -42.19 -9.75
C LEU A 730 -15.50 -40.84 -9.85
N ARG A 731 -14.79 -39.73 -9.90
CA ARG A 731 -15.40 -38.41 -10.07
C ARG A 731 -16.20 -38.30 -11.37
N ARG A 732 -15.67 -38.81 -12.48
CA ARG A 732 -16.40 -38.84 -13.75
C ARG A 732 -17.65 -39.70 -13.69
N THR A 733 -17.60 -40.84 -12.97
CA THR A 733 -18.76 -41.74 -12.80
C THR A 733 -19.82 -41.06 -11.93
N ILE A 734 -19.44 -40.41 -10.83
CA ILE A 734 -20.35 -39.62 -9.98
C ILE A 734 -21.01 -38.52 -10.81
N GLN A 735 -20.23 -37.76 -11.55
CA GLN A 735 -20.75 -36.70 -12.42
C GLN A 735 -21.77 -37.21 -13.40
N LYS A 736 -21.41 -38.24 -14.18
CA LYS A 736 -22.27 -38.76 -15.24
C LYS A 736 -23.51 -39.50 -14.73
N ASP A 737 -23.36 -40.31 -13.70
CA ASP A 737 -24.45 -41.20 -13.26
C ASP A 737 -25.36 -40.53 -12.18
N LEU A 738 -24.82 -39.60 -11.39
CA LEU A 738 -25.56 -38.90 -10.33
C LEU A 738 -25.84 -37.44 -10.67
N GLU A 739 -24.80 -36.60 -10.87
CA GLU A 739 -24.98 -35.16 -11.04
C GLU A 739 -25.80 -34.81 -12.30
N ASP A 740 -25.49 -35.45 -13.45
CA ASP A 740 -26.24 -35.23 -14.70
C ASP A 740 -27.71 -35.65 -14.54
N THR A 741 -27.95 -36.81 -13.86
CA THR A 741 -29.32 -37.33 -13.64
C THR A 741 -30.12 -36.44 -12.67
N MET A 742 -29.46 -35.95 -11.58
CA MET A 742 -30.05 -35.02 -10.64
C MET A 742 -30.38 -33.69 -11.30
N ALA A 743 -29.46 -33.18 -12.09
CA ALA A 743 -29.64 -31.91 -12.81
C ALA A 743 -30.84 -31.99 -13.78
N ALA A 744 -30.98 -33.09 -14.51
CA ALA A 744 -32.12 -33.31 -15.40
C ALA A 744 -33.44 -33.30 -14.58
N GLN A 745 -33.52 -34.04 -13.47
CA GLN A 745 -34.70 -34.08 -12.61
C GLN A 745 -35.05 -32.73 -11.98
N ILE A 746 -34.04 -31.96 -11.55
CA ILE A 746 -34.25 -30.62 -10.98
C ILE A 746 -34.84 -29.68 -12.06
N ILE A 747 -34.31 -29.77 -13.30
CA ILE A 747 -34.79 -28.94 -14.41
C ILE A 747 -36.20 -29.34 -14.82
N ASP A 748 -36.51 -30.66 -14.92
CA ASP A 748 -37.82 -31.17 -15.30
C ASP A 748 -38.89 -30.84 -14.26
N SER A 749 -38.50 -30.62 -13.01
CA SER A 749 -39.41 -30.33 -11.87
C SER A 749 -39.55 -28.82 -11.60
N TYR A 750 -39.30 -27.95 -12.61
CA TYR A 750 -39.35 -26.50 -12.44
C TYR A 750 -40.71 -25.96 -11.93
N GLU A 751 -41.81 -26.62 -12.31
CA GLU A 751 -43.18 -26.25 -11.83
C GLU A 751 -43.46 -26.72 -10.39
N HIS A 752 -42.74 -27.77 -9.90
CA HIS A 752 -42.87 -28.30 -8.54
C HIS A 752 -41.45 -28.48 -7.96
N PRO A 753 -40.96 -27.53 -7.19
CA PRO A 753 -39.59 -27.57 -6.69
C PRO A 753 -39.32 -28.83 -5.86
N VAL A 754 -38.32 -29.60 -6.25
CA VAL A 754 -37.80 -30.75 -5.53
C VAL A 754 -37.21 -30.30 -4.18
N THR A 755 -37.52 -30.98 -3.10
CA THR A 755 -36.93 -30.72 -1.77
C THR A 755 -35.99 -31.83 -1.32
N GLN A 756 -36.19 -33.06 -1.82
CA GLN A 756 -35.36 -34.22 -1.46
C GLN A 756 -34.97 -35.02 -2.69
N ILE A 757 -33.75 -35.51 -2.70
CA ILE A 757 -33.25 -36.41 -3.72
C ILE A 757 -32.67 -37.64 -3.03
N ARG A 758 -33.07 -38.82 -3.48
CA ARG A 758 -32.55 -40.09 -2.97
C ARG A 758 -31.94 -40.91 -4.11
N ALA A 759 -30.70 -41.36 -3.91
CA ALA A 759 -30.05 -42.31 -4.78
C ALA A 759 -30.13 -43.73 -4.17
N SER A 760 -30.64 -44.71 -4.88
CA SER A 760 -30.75 -46.09 -4.46
C SER A 760 -30.43 -47.09 -5.59
N MET A 761 -30.18 -48.33 -5.21
CA MET A 761 -29.99 -49.41 -6.19
C MET A 761 -31.24 -50.23 -6.32
N GLU A 762 -31.85 -50.31 -7.52
CA GLU A 762 -33.01 -51.17 -7.86
C GLU A 762 -32.65 -52.07 -9.05
N ASP A 763 -32.85 -53.35 -8.90
CA ASP A 763 -32.54 -54.36 -9.91
C ASP A 763 -31.12 -54.24 -10.53
N GLY A 764 -30.13 -53.87 -9.69
CA GLY A 764 -28.74 -53.70 -10.14
C GLY A 764 -28.46 -52.42 -10.96
N LYS A 765 -29.43 -51.50 -11.02
CA LYS A 765 -29.28 -50.17 -11.66
C LYS A 765 -29.37 -49.04 -10.63
N LEU A 766 -28.59 -48.03 -10.86
CA LEU A 766 -28.68 -46.82 -10.06
C LEU A 766 -29.96 -46.04 -10.44
N VAL A 767 -30.79 -45.77 -9.47
CA VAL A 767 -32.03 -45.00 -9.60
C VAL A 767 -31.93 -43.78 -8.71
N VAL A 768 -32.14 -42.61 -9.28
CA VAL A 768 -32.24 -41.35 -8.57
C VAL A 768 -33.69 -40.90 -8.56
N ARG A 769 -34.27 -40.65 -7.38
CA ARG A 769 -35.65 -40.21 -7.22
C ARG A 769 -35.68 -38.84 -6.55
N SER A 770 -36.40 -37.92 -7.16
CA SER A 770 -36.75 -36.63 -6.59
C SER A 770 -38.08 -36.67 -5.88
N MET A 771 -38.17 -36.07 -4.67
CA MET A 771 -39.39 -35.99 -3.86
C MET A 771 -39.65 -34.54 -3.46
#